data_eb35a03578a1e066c3363f300667a83b
#
_entry.id   eb35a03578a1e066c3363f300667a83b
#
_cell.length_a   1.000
_cell.length_b   1.000
_cell.length_c   1.000
_cell.angle_alpha   90.00
_cell.angle_beta   90.00
_cell.angle_gamma   90.00
#
_symmetry.space_group_name_H-M   'P 1'
#
loop_
_entity.id
_entity.type
_entity.pdbx_description
1 polymer ?
#
loop_
_entity_poly.entity_id
_entity_poly.type
_entity_poly.pdbx_seq_one_letter_code
_entity_poly.pdbx_strand_id
1 'polypeptide(L)'
;MTHLKKIINPFIFCAVLVCTGQQSNQPVGISGPIDVLTDFPKRELCGLPIMTDEWHKNVMEYMRINYPDEYLALHRPPVLKKSYSVGDVATFYVIQDDESGGTKRVQVGAKLLAKGNHNAIWADTVAMLSANNISENLAKDYLKLLEESTPAFSRDTSKGIYELETEYFGEPPNKDGDGVVDFLFATLYSGVAGYFSPLDQTNDAGSNRRDIVYIDVGSGISYTKGTLSHELQHLIHYNYDKNENTQFNEGLSEMATIICGGDYISHSYYLQKPNAVSWAWDSNVEDYSMASLFTLYWVEQFGDAAIKEFVQMKSGSNSVRGFTAFNKLLQNHGFTGGLNNWFKNWFIANYVDDISFNPKYGYKAWISMRAAPTFTYAKANIEQAGNIVLGFTPNYILYTNSADSMAITFSGVTLTKPEYVSIETTDSSRTLKELSDGIMHRVDNDSLKVRKAIFIVANTQDLNLTYDFTSSGIDASEYSEYQEIAYDDGTADTFTGSDGSSFGWLGWGDNSAGLGWSMNFKPAMAQNQLVEFKILANFSQDFSGSTLAADADRDFSVHVWKPTGADGSVEDLITPFNWSTNRQGFTSEFISIDLTPYKDQLKDHSEVYIGIVEDDDVGTYMAMDKNVNGETYTYAYNMTGEGKMFSFSGLTPDG
;
A
#
# COMPACT_ATOMS: atom_id res chain seq x y z
N MET A 1 22.66 -21.07 -22.48
CA MET A 1 23.61 -20.66 -21.45
C MET A 1 24.00 -19.17 -21.50
N THR A 2 23.47 -18.38 -22.40
CA THR A 2 23.80 -16.94 -22.53
C THR A 2 22.80 -16.03 -21.81
N HIS A 3 21.65 -16.55 -21.40
CA HIS A 3 20.55 -15.76 -20.82
C HIS A 3 20.55 -15.65 -19.29
N LEU A 4 21.40 -16.43 -18.59
CA LEU A 4 21.46 -16.46 -17.13
C LEU A 4 22.60 -15.67 -16.50
N LYS A 5 23.17 -14.69 -17.16
CA LYS A 5 24.39 -14.00 -16.66
C LYS A 5 24.23 -13.17 -15.39
N LYS A 6 23.06 -13.15 -14.74
CA LYS A 6 22.84 -12.42 -13.47
C LYS A 6 21.94 -13.12 -12.46
N ILE A 7 21.70 -14.41 -12.57
CA ILE A 7 20.98 -15.13 -11.51
C ILE A 7 21.99 -15.51 -10.44
N ILE A 8 22.07 -14.76 -9.40
CA ILE A 8 22.82 -15.07 -8.20
C ILE A 8 21.78 -15.48 -7.15
N ASN A 9 21.71 -16.78 -6.88
CA ASN A 9 21.00 -17.51 -5.84
C ASN A 9 19.65 -18.18 -6.19
N PRO A 10 19.39 -19.40 -5.66
CA PRO A 10 18.16 -20.13 -5.89
C PRO A 10 17.03 -19.56 -5.02
N PHE A 11 15.91 -19.23 -5.64
CA PHE A 11 14.78 -18.58 -5.01
C PHE A 11 13.46 -19.23 -5.35
N ILE A 12 12.50 -19.08 -4.49
CA ILE A 12 11.22 -19.74 -4.48
C ILE A 12 10.16 -18.82 -5.07
N PHE A 13 9.34 -19.39 -5.92
CA PHE A 13 8.23 -18.74 -6.57
C PHE A 13 7.00 -18.76 -5.64
N CYS A 14 6.41 -17.62 -5.38
CA CYS A 14 5.21 -17.50 -4.57
C CYS A 14 3.98 -17.72 -5.44
N ALA A 15 3.32 -18.86 -5.29
CA ALA A 15 2.05 -19.13 -5.95
C ALA A 15 1.12 -19.96 -5.08
N VAL A 16 -0.16 -19.69 -5.17
CA VAL A 16 -1.23 -20.32 -4.41
C VAL A 16 -2.19 -21.01 -5.35
N LEU A 17 -2.53 -22.26 -5.06
CA LEU A 17 -3.48 -23.03 -5.83
C LEU A 17 -4.76 -23.28 -5.04
N VAL A 18 -5.91 -22.99 -5.63
CA VAL A 18 -7.22 -23.28 -5.04
C VAL A 18 -7.80 -24.54 -5.67
N CYS A 19 -8.06 -25.54 -4.84
CA CYS A 19 -8.64 -26.82 -5.26
C CYS A 19 -9.99 -27.08 -4.59
N THR A 20 -10.88 -27.80 -5.27
CA THR A 20 -12.12 -28.30 -4.68
C THR A 20 -11.98 -29.76 -4.29
N GLY A 21 -12.31 -30.13 -3.05
CA GLY A 21 -12.23 -31.53 -2.58
C GLY A 21 -13.22 -31.82 -1.45
N GLN A 22 -13.66 -33.07 -1.32
CA GLN A 22 -14.50 -33.50 -0.18
C GLN A 22 -13.65 -33.75 1.07
N GLN A 23 -13.94 -33.06 2.16
CA GLN A 23 -13.31 -33.31 3.44
C GLN A 23 -14.15 -34.19 4.38
N SER A 24 -13.43 -35.02 5.17
CA SER A 24 -13.96 -35.69 6.34
C SER A 24 -14.05 -34.72 7.53
N ASN A 25 -15.21 -34.69 8.21
CA ASN A 25 -15.58 -33.86 9.35
C ASN A 25 -14.50 -33.74 10.44
N GLN A 26 -13.81 -32.62 10.52
CA GLN A 26 -13.27 -32.05 11.75
C GLN A 26 -13.42 -30.52 11.70
N PRO A 27 -13.85 -29.86 12.79
CA PRO A 27 -13.95 -28.42 12.80
C PRO A 27 -12.57 -27.80 13.00
N VAL A 28 -12.03 -27.14 12.03
CA VAL A 28 -10.90 -26.24 12.20
C VAL A 28 -11.46 -24.83 12.40
N GLY A 29 -11.76 -24.51 13.64
CA GLY A 29 -11.94 -23.14 14.07
C GLY A 29 -10.56 -22.50 14.23
N ILE A 30 -10.13 -21.66 13.31
CA ILE A 30 -9.01 -20.77 13.56
C ILE A 30 -9.58 -19.56 14.29
N SER A 31 -9.66 -19.67 15.62
CA SER A 31 -9.86 -18.53 16.51
C SER A 31 -8.52 -18.16 17.10
N GLY A 32 -7.88 -17.19 16.56
CA GLY A 32 -6.72 -16.52 17.12
C GLY A 32 -6.43 -15.28 16.28
N PRO A 33 -5.99 -14.17 16.90
CA PRO A 33 -5.40 -13.12 16.12
C PRO A 33 -4.20 -13.73 15.38
N ILE A 34 -4.20 -13.62 14.07
CA ILE A 34 -3.01 -13.92 13.29
C ILE A 34 -2.01 -12.83 13.68
N ASP A 35 -1.06 -13.19 14.56
CA ASP A 35 0.17 -12.44 14.76
C ASP A 35 1.01 -12.61 13.48
N VAL A 36 0.57 -11.99 12.43
CA VAL A 36 1.31 -11.92 11.18
C VAL A 36 1.76 -10.48 11.02
N LEU A 37 3.04 -10.33 10.80
CA LEU A 37 3.75 -9.13 10.41
C LEU A 37 4.43 -8.31 11.53
N THR A 38 5.44 -8.89 12.18
CA THR A 38 6.40 -8.11 12.96
C THR A 38 7.75 -7.86 12.28
N ASP A 39 7.96 -8.30 11.02
CA ASP A 39 9.26 -8.20 10.34
C ASP A 39 9.25 -7.52 8.96
N PHE A 40 8.34 -6.56 8.72
CA PHE A 40 8.65 -5.58 7.69
C PHE A 40 9.75 -4.65 8.20
N PRO A 41 10.73 -4.27 7.35
CA PRO A 41 11.67 -3.23 7.73
C PRO A 41 10.84 -2.04 8.21
N LYS A 42 11.13 -1.52 9.41
CA LYS A 42 10.44 -0.35 9.96
C LYS A 42 10.50 0.73 8.90
N ARG A 43 9.37 1.00 8.27
CA ARG A 43 9.28 2.05 7.29
C ARG A 43 9.42 3.36 8.03
N GLU A 44 10.34 4.20 7.59
CA GLU A 44 10.48 5.55 8.10
C GLU A 44 9.25 6.36 7.69
N LEU A 45 8.64 7.06 8.64
CA LEU A 45 7.40 7.80 8.46
C LEU A 45 7.65 9.31 8.47
N CYS A 46 6.63 10.10 8.18
CA CYS A 46 6.68 11.55 8.36
C CYS A 46 6.76 11.92 9.86
N GLY A 47 7.60 12.89 10.19
CA GLY A 47 7.76 13.36 11.57
C GLY A 47 6.72 14.38 12.03
N LEU A 48 5.95 14.98 11.13
CA LEU A 48 5.00 16.05 11.47
C LEU A 48 3.94 15.64 12.50
N PRO A 49 3.30 14.45 12.44
CA PRO A 49 2.24 14.10 13.39
C PRO A 49 2.62 14.11 14.85
N ILE A 50 3.90 13.89 15.15
CA ILE A 50 4.39 13.91 16.54
C ILE A 50 4.89 15.29 16.98
N MET A 51 5.12 16.23 16.06
CA MET A 51 5.66 17.56 16.34
C MET A 51 4.62 18.56 16.83
N THR A 52 3.83 18.17 17.84
CA THR A 52 2.85 19.04 18.50
C THR A 52 3.53 20.14 19.31
N ASP A 53 2.79 21.20 19.67
CA ASP A 53 3.27 22.26 20.58
C ASP A 53 3.75 21.69 21.92
N GLU A 54 3.09 20.65 22.42
CA GLU A 54 3.48 19.96 23.66
C GLU A 54 4.79 19.21 23.47
N TRP A 55 4.94 18.49 22.37
CA TRP A 55 6.18 17.80 22.03
C TRP A 55 7.35 18.78 21.92
N HIS A 56 7.18 19.91 21.23
CA HIS A 56 8.20 20.96 21.15
C HIS A 56 8.58 21.50 22.53
N LYS A 57 7.61 21.73 23.42
CA LYS A 57 7.89 22.14 24.80
C LYS A 57 8.70 21.10 25.57
N ASN A 58 8.37 19.83 25.40
CA ASN A 58 9.07 18.72 26.05
C ASN A 58 10.51 18.62 25.54
N VAL A 59 10.76 18.74 24.23
CA VAL A 59 12.11 18.79 23.66
C VAL A 59 12.90 19.98 24.22
N MET A 60 12.31 21.17 24.26
CA MET A 60 12.97 22.37 24.80
C MET A 60 13.29 22.24 26.29
N GLU A 61 12.38 21.65 27.09
CA GLU A 61 12.62 21.42 28.53
C GLU A 61 13.69 20.34 28.74
N TYR A 62 13.68 19.27 27.95
CA TYR A 62 14.73 18.25 27.96
C TYR A 62 16.11 18.87 27.66
N MET A 63 16.20 19.72 26.63
CA MET A 63 17.42 20.42 26.27
C MET A 63 17.87 21.41 27.36
N ARG A 64 16.92 22.12 27.97
CA ARG A 64 17.23 23.05 29.08
C ARG A 64 17.92 22.35 30.23
N ILE A 65 17.53 21.11 30.53
CA ILE A 65 18.07 20.31 31.64
C ILE A 65 19.37 19.62 31.24
N ASN A 66 19.43 18.99 30.10
CA ASN A 66 20.51 18.08 29.72
C ASN A 66 21.57 18.71 28.81
N TYR A 67 21.21 19.79 28.08
CA TYR A 67 22.04 20.48 27.08
C TYR A 67 21.89 21.99 27.20
N PRO A 68 22.23 22.60 28.38
CA PRO A 68 21.94 24.01 28.67
C PRO A 68 22.62 24.99 27.71
N ASP A 69 23.83 24.70 27.26
CA ASP A 69 24.55 25.57 26.32
C ASP A 69 23.93 25.58 24.94
N GLU A 70 23.56 24.42 24.44
CA GLU A 70 22.83 24.25 23.16
C GLU A 70 21.44 24.86 23.26
N TYR A 71 20.72 24.68 24.37
CA TYR A 71 19.45 25.36 24.63
C TYR A 71 19.56 26.88 24.55
N LEU A 72 20.60 27.46 25.17
CA LEU A 72 20.85 28.91 25.09
C LEU A 72 21.19 29.36 23.66
N ALA A 73 21.87 28.49 22.88
CA ALA A 73 22.19 28.79 21.50
C ALA A 73 20.93 28.88 20.61
N LEU A 74 19.87 28.09 20.89
CA LEU A 74 18.59 28.15 20.15
C LEU A 74 17.90 29.52 20.24
N HIS A 75 18.18 30.30 21.25
CA HIS A 75 17.62 31.64 21.41
C HIS A 75 18.31 32.69 20.55
N ARG A 76 19.39 32.33 19.86
CA ARG A 76 20.05 33.24 18.92
C ARG A 76 19.37 33.08 17.55
N PRO A 77 18.80 34.16 16.97
CA PRO A 77 18.18 34.07 15.67
C PRO A 77 19.21 33.63 14.61
N PRO A 78 18.82 32.81 13.63
CA PRO A 78 19.69 32.44 12.53
C PRO A 78 20.09 33.68 11.73
N VAL A 79 21.33 33.69 11.23
CA VAL A 79 21.79 34.75 10.34
C VAL A 79 21.40 34.37 8.92
N LEU A 80 20.33 35.00 8.42
CA LEU A 80 19.87 34.80 7.05
C LEU A 80 20.61 35.75 6.10
N LYS A 81 21.11 35.27 5.01
CA LYS A 81 21.55 36.10 3.88
C LYS A 81 20.34 36.42 2.99
N LYS A 82 20.38 37.56 2.32
CA LYS A 82 19.35 37.96 1.37
C LYS A 82 19.25 36.98 0.17
N SER A 83 20.34 36.32 -0.17
CA SER A 83 20.38 35.26 -1.19
C SER A 83 21.59 34.37 -0.96
N TYR A 84 21.46 33.10 -1.36
CA TYR A 84 22.50 32.08 -1.33
C TYR A 84 22.84 31.63 -2.74
N SER A 85 24.12 31.27 -2.94
CA SER A 85 24.64 30.69 -4.18
C SER A 85 25.15 29.28 -3.93
N VAL A 86 25.12 28.43 -4.96
CA VAL A 86 25.68 27.07 -4.88
C VAL A 86 27.13 27.12 -4.38
N GLY A 87 27.40 26.31 -3.37
CA GLY A 87 28.67 26.27 -2.64
C GLY A 87 28.68 27.06 -1.33
N ASP A 88 27.71 27.94 -1.09
CA ASP A 88 27.58 28.63 0.19
C ASP A 88 27.29 27.64 1.32
N VAL A 89 27.73 27.96 2.52
CA VAL A 89 27.44 27.22 3.75
C VAL A 89 26.58 28.09 4.67
N ALA A 90 25.53 27.51 5.23
CA ALA A 90 24.69 28.13 6.23
C ALA A 90 24.47 27.18 7.42
N THR A 91 24.02 27.75 8.53
CA THR A 91 23.67 26.99 9.74
C THR A 91 22.17 26.80 9.83
N PHE A 92 21.79 25.57 10.15
CA PHE A 92 20.39 25.18 10.33
C PHE A 92 20.18 24.50 11.68
N TYR A 93 18.97 24.56 12.19
CA TYR A 93 18.52 23.74 13.32
C TYR A 93 17.81 22.50 12.79
N VAL A 94 18.23 21.34 13.27
CA VAL A 94 17.70 20.02 12.88
C VAL A 94 17.35 19.24 14.15
N ILE A 95 16.36 18.37 14.07
CA ILE A 95 15.98 17.46 15.16
C ILE A 95 16.70 16.14 14.97
N GLN A 96 17.43 15.69 16.00
CA GLN A 96 18.20 14.46 15.99
C GLN A 96 18.05 13.70 17.32
N ASP A 97 18.32 12.41 17.32
CA ASP A 97 18.47 11.65 18.55
C ASP A 97 19.75 12.05 19.29
N ASP A 98 19.72 11.90 20.58
CA ASP A 98 20.91 11.99 21.40
C ASP A 98 21.42 10.60 21.83
N GLU A 99 22.61 10.56 22.44
CA GLU A 99 23.27 9.32 22.89
C GLU A 99 22.48 8.57 23.99
N SER A 100 21.55 9.22 24.66
CA SER A 100 20.73 8.65 25.74
C SER A 100 19.36 8.18 25.27
N GLY A 101 19.04 8.30 23.97
CA GLY A 101 17.75 7.97 23.39
C GLY A 101 16.69 9.06 23.55
N GLY A 102 17.12 10.28 23.90
CA GLY A 102 16.27 11.48 23.84
C GLY A 102 16.34 12.15 22.46
N THR A 103 15.50 13.15 22.27
CA THR A 103 15.47 13.94 21.03
C THR A 103 15.88 15.38 21.33
N LYS A 104 16.79 15.91 20.54
CA LYS A 104 17.28 17.29 20.69
C LYS A 104 17.31 18.04 19.36
N ARG A 105 17.24 19.35 19.43
CA ARG A 105 17.43 20.24 18.30
C ARG A 105 18.90 20.70 18.29
N VAL A 106 19.61 20.37 17.22
CA VAL A 106 21.03 20.66 17.06
C VAL A 106 21.29 21.66 15.95
N GLN A 107 22.42 22.35 16.01
CA GLN A 107 22.91 23.15 14.90
C GLN A 107 23.76 22.29 13.97
N VAL A 108 23.44 22.32 12.67
CA VAL A 108 24.24 21.69 11.62
C VAL A 108 24.69 22.75 10.62
N GLY A 109 25.91 22.61 10.10
CA GLY A 109 26.38 23.38 8.95
C GLY A 109 25.98 22.66 7.68
N ALA A 110 25.23 23.28 6.78
CA ALA A 110 24.86 22.69 5.52
C ALA A 110 25.36 23.49 4.32
N LYS A 111 25.78 22.79 3.27
CA LYS A 111 26.25 23.34 2.00
C LYS A 111 25.13 23.34 0.97
N LEU A 112 24.94 24.43 0.25
CA LEU A 112 24.03 24.53 -0.87
C LEU A 112 24.62 23.78 -2.08
N LEU A 113 24.01 22.67 -2.48
CA LEU A 113 24.50 21.81 -3.56
C LEU A 113 23.87 22.12 -4.92
N ALA A 114 22.58 22.48 -4.93
CA ALA A 114 21.85 22.85 -6.13
C ALA A 114 20.79 23.90 -5.82
N LYS A 115 20.49 24.78 -6.77
CA LYS A 115 19.46 25.81 -6.63
C LYS A 115 18.80 26.08 -7.97
N GLY A 116 17.47 26.09 -7.97
CA GLY A 116 16.60 26.43 -9.08
C GLY A 116 15.92 27.79 -8.88
N ASN A 117 14.78 27.95 -9.51
CA ASN A 117 13.95 29.15 -9.41
C ASN A 117 13.14 29.17 -8.11
N HIS A 118 12.65 27.99 -7.70
CA HIS A 118 11.71 27.83 -6.59
C HIS A 118 12.25 26.93 -5.46
N ASN A 119 13.31 26.17 -5.72
CA ASN A 119 13.80 25.16 -4.77
C ASN A 119 15.33 25.25 -4.61
N ALA A 120 15.81 24.93 -3.42
CA ALA A 120 17.21 24.85 -3.10
C ALA A 120 17.52 23.54 -2.32
N ILE A 121 18.57 22.83 -2.72
CA ILE A 121 18.99 21.58 -2.08
C ILE A 121 20.21 21.83 -1.24
N TRP A 122 20.05 21.67 0.07
CA TRP A 122 21.09 21.77 1.08
C TRP A 122 21.47 20.39 1.61
N ALA A 123 22.72 20.19 1.94
CA ALA A 123 23.17 18.97 2.60
C ALA A 123 24.02 19.29 3.83
N ASP A 124 23.72 18.65 4.95
CA ASP A 124 24.52 18.68 6.16
C ASP A 124 25.96 18.23 5.82
N THR A 125 26.94 19.07 6.16
CA THR A 125 28.35 18.84 5.84
C THR A 125 28.94 17.62 6.55
N VAL A 126 28.39 17.21 7.70
CA VAL A 126 28.80 15.99 8.41
C VAL A 126 28.15 14.77 7.76
N ALA A 127 26.87 14.84 7.45
CA ALA A 127 26.15 13.80 6.73
C ALA A 127 26.76 13.55 5.36
N MET A 128 27.26 14.57 4.67
CA MET A 128 28.01 14.43 3.40
C MET A 128 29.24 13.52 3.48
N LEU A 129 29.75 13.20 4.64
CA LEU A 129 30.92 12.32 4.83
C LEU A 129 30.52 10.86 5.06
N SER A 130 29.25 10.56 5.22
CA SER A 130 28.74 9.20 5.43
C SER A 130 28.57 8.42 4.11
N ALA A 131 28.51 7.10 4.17
CA ALA A 131 28.41 6.23 2.98
C ALA A 131 27.10 6.38 2.18
N ASN A 132 26.04 6.90 2.81
CA ASN A 132 24.70 7.08 2.20
C ASN A 132 24.45 8.53 1.76
N ASN A 133 25.42 9.17 1.21
CA ASN A 133 25.53 10.62 1.12
C ASN A 133 24.89 11.21 -0.14
N ILE A 134 24.22 12.35 0.02
CA ILE A 134 23.79 13.17 -1.10
C ILE A 134 25.00 13.80 -1.82
N SER A 135 25.25 13.35 -3.05
CA SER A 135 26.27 13.94 -3.93
C SER A 135 25.75 15.20 -4.63
N GLU A 136 26.66 16.03 -5.16
CA GLU A 136 26.27 17.18 -5.98
C GLU A 136 25.46 16.77 -7.24
N ASN A 137 25.73 15.60 -7.80
CA ASN A 137 24.97 15.08 -8.95
C ASN A 137 23.56 14.67 -8.54
N LEU A 138 23.42 13.91 -7.45
CA LEU A 138 22.13 13.51 -6.91
C LEU A 138 21.28 14.73 -6.51
N ALA A 139 21.89 15.75 -5.93
CA ALA A 139 21.20 17.00 -5.63
C ALA A 139 20.66 17.71 -6.89
N LYS A 140 21.39 17.64 -8.01
CA LYS A 140 20.90 18.16 -9.30
C LYS A 140 19.76 17.32 -9.87
N ASP A 141 19.80 15.99 -9.69
CA ASP A 141 18.71 15.10 -10.11
C ASP A 141 17.45 15.38 -9.29
N TYR A 142 17.56 15.56 -7.96
CA TYR A 142 16.43 15.99 -7.15
C TYR A 142 15.93 17.38 -7.50
N LEU A 143 16.81 18.33 -7.81
CA LEU A 143 16.38 19.66 -8.25
C LEU A 143 15.62 19.58 -9.58
N LYS A 144 16.07 18.73 -10.51
CA LYS A 144 15.36 18.48 -11.76
C LYS A 144 13.97 17.88 -11.51
N LEU A 145 13.85 16.95 -10.58
CA LEU A 145 12.56 16.38 -10.16
C LEU A 145 11.63 17.44 -9.56
N LEU A 146 12.18 18.36 -8.77
CA LEU A 146 11.42 19.45 -8.15
C LEU A 146 10.97 20.52 -9.17
N GLU A 147 11.80 20.85 -10.15
CA GLU A 147 11.61 22.02 -11.02
C GLU A 147 11.17 21.71 -12.44
N GLU A 148 11.49 20.53 -13.00
CA GLU A 148 11.41 20.33 -14.44
C GLU A 148 10.48 19.19 -14.86
N SER A 149 10.58 18.01 -14.23
CA SER A 149 9.85 16.82 -14.69
C SER A 149 9.73 15.78 -13.60
N THR A 150 8.61 15.11 -13.56
CA THR A 150 8.29 14.04 -12.61
C THR A 150 8.28 12.65 -13.29
N PRO A 151 8.28 11.53 -12.51
CA PRO A 151 8.25 10.17 -13.05
C PRO A 151 7.03 9.87 -13.93
N ALA A 152 7.10 8.78 -14.70
CA ALA A 152 6.09 8.35 -15.66
C ALA A 152 4.67 8.18 -15.07
N PHE A 153 4.56 7.88 -13.78
CA PHE A 153 3.27 7.70 -13.11
C PHE A 153 2.68 8.98 -12.50
N SER A 154 3.36 10.13 -12.66
CA SER A 154 2.80 11.41 -12.23
C SER A 154 1.62 11.83 -13.10
N ARG A 155 0.81 12.76 -12.58
CA ARG A 155 -0.32 13.34 -13.32
C ARG A 155 0.10 14.11 -14.58
N ASP A 156 1.31 14.67 -14.58
CA ASP A 156 1.90 15.37 -15.73
C ASP A 156 3.43 15.30 -15.65
N THR A 157 4.03 14.44 -16.43
CA THR A 157 5.49 14.21 -16.44
C THR A 157 6.30 15.39 -16.96
N SER A 158 5.67 16.36 -17.62
CA SER A 158 6.32 17.57 -18.13
C SER A 158 6.49 18.66 -17.09
N LYS A 159 5.99 18.44 -15.86
CA LYS A 159 6.05 19.36 -14.73
C LYS A 159 6.92 18.80 -13.60
N GLY A 160 7.60 19.68 -12.90
CA GLY A 160 8.27 19.34 -11.64
C GLY A 160 7.29 19.20 -10.48
N ILE A 161 7.75 18.63 -9.35
CA ILE A 161 6.94 18.48 -8.13
C ILE A 161 6.37 19.84 -7.69
N TYR A 162 7.19 20.91 -7.68
CA TYR A 162 6.75 22.24 -7.26
C TYR A 162 5.58 22.75 -8.09
N GLU A 163 5.64 22.65 -9.42
CA GLU A 163 4.57 23.11 -10.30
C GLU A 163 3.30 22.27 -10.10
N LEU A 164 3.42 20.94 -10.01
CA LEU A 164 2.28 20.06 -9.74
C LEU A 164 1.62 20.41 -8.41
N GLU A 165 2.38 20.52 -7.36
CA GLU A 165 1.79 20.77 -6.03
C GLU A 165 1.18 22.16 -5.91
N THR A 166 1.77 23.18 -6.50
CA THR A 166 1.16 24.51 -6.52
C THR A 166 -0.15 24.53 -7.33
N GLU A 167 -0.24 23.75 -8.40
CA GLU A 167 -1.47 23.59 -9.16
C GLU A 167 -2.58 22.92 -8.35
N TYR A 168 -2.25 21.82 -7.67
CA TYR A 168 -3.24 20.98 -6.98
C TYR A 168 -3.57 21.44 -5.55
N PHE A 169 -2.64 22.03 -4.83
CA PHE A 169 -2.81 22.39 -3.41
C PHE A 169 -2.78 23.91 -3.20
N GLY A 170 -1.93 24.62 -3.90
CA GLY A 170 -1.72 26.07 -3.77
C GLY A 170 -0.26 26.42 -3.52
N GLU A 171 0.00 27.71 -3.27
CA GLU A 171 1.37 28.23 -3.10
C GLU A 171 1.92 27.91 -1.71
N PRO A 172 3.22 27.59 -1.57
CA PRO A 172 3.88 27.55 -0.27
C PRO A 172 3.93 28.93 0.37
N PRO A 173 4.20 29.03 1.68
CA PRO A 173 4.47 30.31 2.31
C PRO A 173 5.75 30.95 1.74
N ASN A 174 5.99 32.21 2.10
CA ASN A 174 7.23 32.91 1.76
C ASN A 174 7.74 33.64 3.02
N LYS A 175 8.20 32.86 3.98
CA LYS A 175 8.54 33.31 5.35
C LYS A 175 9.73 34.26 5.38
N ASP A 176 10.77 33.98 4.62
CA ASP A 176 11.99 34.79 4.56
C ASP A 176 11.99 35.80 3.39
N GLY A 177 11.02 35.70 2.48
CA GLY A 177 10.80 36.64 1.38
C GLY A 177 11.69 36.42 0.17
N ASP A 178 12.33 35.27 0.03
CA ASP A 178 13.20 34.97 -1.12
C ASP A 178 12.49 34.13 -2.20
N GLY A 179 11.32 33.56 -1.89
CA GLY A 179 10.48 32.78 -2.81
C GLY A 179 11.03 31.40 -3.13
N VAL A 180 11.91 30.86 -2.29
CA VAL A 180 12.58 29.57 -2.50
C VAL A 180 12.26 28.65 -1.32
N VAL A 181 11.92 27.40 -1.62
CA VAL A 181 11.78 26.35 -0.62
C VAL A 181 13.11 25.62 -0.47
N ASP A 182 13.60 25.55 0.76
CA ASP A 182 14.83 24.84 1.10
C ASP A 182 14.53 23.37 1.44
N PHE A 183 15.18 22.45 0.75
CA PHE A 183 15.20 21.02 1.06
C PHE A 183 16.52 20.69 1.75
N LEU A 184 16.47 20.44 3.04
CA LEU A 184 17.64 20.14 3.84
C LEU A 184 17.80 18.65 4.06
N PHE A 185 18.81 18.07 3.44
CA PHE A 185 19.23 16.70 3.64
C PHE A 185 20.18 16.63 4.84
N ALA A 186 19.75 15.94 5.89
CA ALA A 186 20.49 15.78 7.13
C ALA A 186 20.22 14.42 7.77
N THR A 187 21.04 14.00 8.72
CA THR A 187 20.66 12.91 9.62
C THR A 187 19.56 13.42 10.52
N LEU A 188 18.39 12.77 10.49
CA LEU A 188 17.24 13.08 11.31
C LEU A 188 17.16 12.14 12.52
N TYR A 189 16.18 12.33 13.39
CA TYR A 189 15.93 11.38 14.48
C TYR A 189 15.33 10.07 13.93
N SER A 190 15.55 8.97 14.65
CA SER A 190 15.25 7.61 14.17
C SER A 190 13.78 7.39 13.82
N GLY A 191 13.54 6.69 12.72
CA GLY A 191 12.21 6.28 12.26
C GLY A 191 11.47 7.33 11.43
N VAL A 192 12.16 8.36 10.94
CA VAL A 192 11.60 9.45 10.17
C VAL A 192 12.30 9.61 8.82
N ALA A 193 11.54 9.56 7.73
CA ALA A 193 12.05 9.81 6.37
C ALA A 193 12.20 11.29 6.06
N GLY A 194 11.33 12.11 6.64
CA GLY A 194 11.32 13.56 6.49
C GLY A 194 10.35 14.22 7.46
N TYR A 195 10.39 15.53 7.51
CA TYR A 195 9.39 16.32 8.20
C TYR A 195 9.34 17.75 7.69
N PHE A 196 8.16 18.37 7.79
CA PHE A 196 7.97 19.81 7.86
C PHE A 196 7.84 20.22 9.34
N SER A 197 8.44 21.34 9.74
CA SER A 197 8.31 21.86 11.11
C SER A 197 7.56 23.21 11.14
N PRO A 198 6.35 23.27 11.71
CA PRO A 198 5.60 24.52 11.88
C PRO A 198 6.41 25.60 12.62
N LEU A 199 7.34 25.21 13.49
CA LEU A 199 8.22 26.11 14.22
C LEU A 199 9.02 27.02 13.29
N ASP A 200 9.43 26.53 12.10
CA ASP A 200 10.25 27.30 11.17
C ASP A 200 9.48 28.46 10.50
N GLN A 201 8.15 28.40 10.57
CA GLN A 201 7.24 29.48 10.16
C GLN A 201 7.00 30.52 11.27
N THR A 202 7.63 30.36 12.45
CA THR A 202 7.56 31.33 13.58
C THR A 202 8.85 32.12 13.71
N ASN A 203 8.93 32.95 14.77
CA ASN A 203 10.15 33.65 15.17
C ASN A 203 10.70 33.12 16.49
N ASP A 204 10.22 31.98 16.96
CA ASP A 204 10.56 31.41 18.25
C ASP A 204 11.98 30.82 18.27
N ALA A 205 12.44 30.47 19.48
CA ALA A 205 13.75 29.86 19.65
C ALA A 205 13.88 28.54 18.90
N GLY A 206 14.99 28.34 18.20
CA GLY A 206 15.23 27.15 17.39
C GLY A 206 14.56 27.13 16.02
N SER A 207 13.82 28.17 15.65
CA SER A 207 13.25 28.34 14.31
C SER A 207 14.34 28.69 13.29
N ASN A 208 14.31 28.05 12.11
CA ASN A 208 15.14 28.46 10.97
C ASN A 208 14.61 29.71 10.25
N ARG A 209 13.37 30.10 10.51
CA ARG A 209 12.69 31.30 9.97
C ARG A 209 12.68 31.36 8.45
N ARG A 210 12.44 30.23 7.79
CA ARG A 210 12.41 30.08 6.35
C ARG A 210 11.46 28.98 5.91
N ASP A 211 11.21 28.91 4.62
CA ASP A 211 10.41 27.87 3.99
C ASP A 211 11.29 26.66 3.77
N ILE A 212 11.24 25.69 4.70
CA ILE A 212 12.16 24.56 4.74
C ILE A 212 11.43 23.27 5.06
N VAL A 213 11.86 22.20 4.39
CA VAL A 213 11.52 20.81 4.68
C VAL A 213 12.79 19.99 4.87
N TYR A 214 12.70 18.92 5.63
CA TYR A 214 13.84 18.11 6.04
C TYR A 214 13.70 16.71 5.49
N ILE A 215 14.79 16.18 4.95
CA ILE A 215 14.86 14.86 4.33
C ILE A 215 15.97 14.06 5.01
N ASP A 216 15.68 12.84 5.46
CA ASP A 216 16.70 11.99 6.04
C ASP A 216 17.66 11.45 4.98
N VAL A 217 18.95 11.52 5.26
CA VAL A 217 20.00 11.03 4.35
C VAL A 217 20.14 9.50 4.35
N GLY A 218 19.57 8.82 5.36
CA GLY A 218 19.58 7.35 5.48
C GLY A 218 18.49 6.67 4.65
N SER A 219 17.47 7.42 4.23
CA SER A 219 16.39 6.90 3.40
C SER A 219 16.89 6.55 2.00
N GLY A 220 16.46 5.43 1.44
CA GLY A 220 16.85 5.00 0.08
C GLY A 220 16.40 6.02 -0.99
N ILE A 221 17.10 6.07 -2.13
CA ILE A 221 16.86 7.04 -3.21
C ILE A 221 15.39 7.00 -3.70
N SER A 222 14.81 5.81 -3.80
CA SER A 222 13.41 5.63 -4.20
C SER A 222 12.47 6.33 -3.23
N TYR A 223 12.66 6.09 -1.95
CA TYR A 223 11.91 6.72 -0.85
C TYR A 223 12.00 8.23 -0.85
N THR A 224 13.19 8.77 -1.07
CA THR A 224 13.43 10.22 -1.08
C THR A 224 12.53 10.94 -2.07
N LYS A 225 12.24 10.36 -3.23
CA LYS A 225 11.38 11.00 -4.24
C LYS A 225 9.96 11.21 -3.73
N GLY A 226 9.39 10.22 -3.06
CA GLY A 226 8.09 10.36 -2.40
C GLY A 226 8.13 11.36 -1.25
N THR A 227 9.18 11.31 -0.42
CA THR A 227 9.35 12.23 0.73
C THR A 227 9.44 13.69 0.29
N LEU A 228 10.09 14.01 -0.83
CA LEU A 228 10.17 15.39 -1.34
C LEU A 228 8.79 16.00 -1.56
N SER A 229 7.89 15.27 -2.22
CA SER A 229 6.52 15.74 -2.45
C SER A 229 5.67 15.70 -1.18
N HIS A 230 5.84 14.69 -0.34
CA HIS A 230 5.11 14.57 0.91
C HIS A 230 5.34 15.78 1.83
N GLU A 231 6.61 16.14 2.05
CA GLU A 231 6.97 17.24 2.96
C GLU A 231 6.68 18.62 2.36
N LEU A 232 6.81 18.79 1.04
CA LEU A 232 6.42 20.02 0.38
C LEU A 232 4.93 20.29 0.52
N GLN A 233 4.10 19.26 0.41
CA GLN A 233 2.65 19.39 0.59
C GLN A 233 2.29 19.88 2.00
N HIS A 234 2.95 19.38 3.04
CA HIS A 234 2.75 19.86 4.41
C HIS A 234 3.06 21.37 4.54
N LEU A 235 4.16 21.81 3.94
CA LEU A 235 4.54 23.23 3.93
C LEU A 235 3.46 24.06 3.20
N ILE A 236 2.98 23.60 2.04
CA ILE A 236 1.90 24.27 1.30
C ILE A 236 0.61 24.28 2.12
N HIS A 237 0.21 23.15 2.70
CA HIS A 237 -1.02 23.07 3.48
C HIS A 237 -1.02 24.02 4.68
N TYR A 238 0.11 24.10 5.38
CA TYR A 238 0.28 25.01 6.50
C TYR A 238 0.03 26.48 6.13
N ASN A 239 0.30 26.89 4.90
CA ASN A 239 0.01 28.24 4.41
C ASN A 239 -1.50 28.55 4.40
N TYR A 240 -2.35 27.55 4.26
CA TYR A 240 -3.81 27.69 4.18
C TYR A 240 -4.53 27.27 5.46
N ASP A 241 -4.15 26.15 6.05
CA ASP A 241 -4.63 25.69 7.36
C ASP A 241 -3.49 25.15 8.24
N LYS A 242 -3.18 25.89 9.30
CA LYS A 242 -2.09 25.55 10.25
C LYS A 242 -2.41 24.41 11.19
N ASN A 243 -3.66 24.00 11.28
CA ASN A 243 -4.14 23.08 12.31
C ASN A 243 -5.11 22.05 11.72
N GLU A 244 -4.90 21.61 10.47
CA GLU A 244 -5.69 20.52 9.87
C GLU A 244 -5.56 19.23 10.70
N ASN A 245 -6.61 18.42 10.72
CA ASN A 245 -6.58 17.12 11.36
C ASN A 245 -5.55 16.20 10.70
N THR A 246 -4.81 15.45 11.52
CA THR A 246 -3.68 14.64 11.07
C THR A 246 -4.06 13.69 9.94
N GLN A 247 -5.19 13.00 10.04
CA GLN A 247 -5.65 12.05 9.02
C GLN A 247 -5.84 12.69 7.64
N PHE A 248 -6.37 13.92 7.61
CA PHE A 248 -6.54 14.67 6.36
C PHE A 248 -5.22 15.27 5.88
N ASN A 249 -4.40 15.75 6.80
CA ASN A 249 -3.10 16.33 6.48
C ASN A 249 -2.18 15.28 5.84
N GLU A 250 -2.00 14.14 6.50
CA GLU A 250 -1.18 13.03 6.00
C GLU A 250 -1.76 12.41 4.72
N GLY A 251 -3.08 12.23 4.66
CA GLY A 251 -3.74 11.72 3.46
C GLY A 251 -3.54 12.60 2.23
N LEU A 252 -3.49 13.92 2.40
CA LEU A 252 -3.20 14.87 1.32
C LEU A 252 -1.72 14.83 0.92
N SER A 253 -0.80 14.62 1.86
CA SER A 253 0.63 14.48 1.56
C SER A 253 0.93 13.16 0.83
N GLU A 254 0.28 12.06 1.21
CA GLU A 254 0.31 10.82 0.44
C GLU A 254 -0.30 11.02 -0.97
N MET A 255 -1.38 11.82 -1.08
CA MET A 255 -1.97 12.13 -2.38
C MET A 255 -1.03 13.00 -3.25
N ALA A 256 -0.26 13.92 -2.67
CA ALA A 256 0.78 14.66 -3.36
C ALA A 256 1.84 13.72 -3.92
N THR A 257 2.26 12.73 -3.13
CA THR A 257 3.19 11.69 -3.56
C THR A 257 2.64 10.91 -4.77
N ILE A 258 1.36 10.52 -4.74
CA ILE A 258 0.68 9.85 -5.87
C ILE A 258 0.63 10.78 -7.10
N ILE A 259 0.24 12.04 -6.93
CA ILE A 259 0.16 13.03 -8.02
C ILE A 259 1.52 13.23 -8.69
N CYS A 260 2.59 13.25 -7.90
CA CYS A 260 3.96 13.47 -8.38
C CYS A 260 4.65 12.17 -8.84
N GLY A 261 3.98 11.01 -8.75
CA GLY A 261 4.53 9.72 -9.19
C GLY A 261 5.68 9.21 -8.31
N GLY A 262 5.69 9.58 -7.03
CA GLY A 262 6.62 9.08 -6.02
C GLY A 262 6.13 7.78 -5.38
N ASP A 263 7.00 7.13 -4.61
CA ASP A 263 6.66 5.93 -3.84
C ASP A 263 5.83 6.31 -2.61
N TYR A 264 4.54 6.03 -2.63
CA TYR A 264 3.61 6.25 -1.53
C TYR A 264 3.47 5.01 -0.63
N ILE A 265 2.86 5.18 0.54
CA ILE A 265 2.60 4.07 1.46
C ILE A 265 1.52 3.15 0.88
N SER A 266 1.85 1.86 0.73
CA SER A 266 0.91 0.88 0.15
C SER A 266 -0.42 0.83 0.91
N HIS A 267 -1.51 0.83 0.18
CA HIS A 267 -2.86 0.72 0.73
C HIS A 267 -3.12 -0.65 1.38
N SER A 268 -2.28 -1.65 1.09
CA SER A 268 -2.40 -3.00 1.65
C SER A 268 -2.25 -3.03 3.17
N TYR A 269 -1.45 -2.15 3.78
CA TYR A 269 -1.30 -2.09 5.23
C TYR A 269 -2.63 -1.87 5.96
N TYR A 270 -3.48 -1.00 5.42
CA TYR A 270 -4.83 -0.80 5.96
C TYR A 270 -5.77 -1.94 5.55
N LEU A 271 -5.77 -2.32 4.27
CA LEU A 271 -6.73 -3.27 3.72
C LEU A 271 -6.60 -4.69 4.28
N GLN A 272 -5.43 -5.08 4.80
CA GLN A 272 -5.24 -6.36 5.49
C GLN A 272 -5.98 -6.44 6.84
N LYS A 273 -6.19 -5.31 7.53
CA LYS A 273 -6.84 -5.26 8.84
C LYS A 273 -7.72 -4.03 9.04
N PRO A 274 -8.66 -3.75 8.12
CA PRO A 274 -9.43 -2.50 8.13
C PRO A 274 -10.32 -2.34 9.36
N ASN A 275 -10.63 -3.43 10.04
CA ASN A 275 -11.38 -3.46 11.29
C ASN A 275 -10.57 -3.04 12.52
N ALA A 276 -9.24 -3.01 12.41
CA ALA A 276 -8.33 -2.68 13.53
C ALA A 276 -7.80 -1.24 13.45
N VAL A 277 -7.88 -0.58 12.29
CA VAL A 277 -7.37 0.77 12.07
C VAL A 277 -8.53 1.76 12.16
N SER A 278 -8.72 2.34 13.34
CA SER A 278 -9.76 3.36 13.57
C SER A 278 -9.33 4.73 13.05
N TRP A 279 -10.24 5.71 13.11
CA TRP A 279 -9.90 7.10 12.73
C TRP A 279 -9.00 7.81 13.77
N ALA A 280 -8.69 7.17 14.90
CA ALA A 280 -7.66 7.67 15.82
C ALA A 280 -6.28 7.52 15.19
N TRP A 281 -5.40 8.51 15.41
CA TRP A 281 -4.06 8.52 14.84
C TRP A 281 -3.05 7.96 15.84
N ASP A 282 -2.46 6.81 15.55
CA ASP A 282 -1.48 6.13 16.39
C ASP A 282 -0.04 6.25 15.85
N SER A 283 0.15 6.96 14.73
CA SER A 283 1.44 7.19 14.05
C SER A 283 2.11 5.89 13.58
N ASN A 284 1.30 4.95 13.09
CA ASN A 284 1.79 3.70 12.48
C ASN A 284 1.52 3.71 10.96
N VAL A 285 2.13 2.78 10.24
CA VAL A 285 2.04 2.74 8.77
C VAL A 285 0.60 2.50 8.28
N GLU A 286 -0.23 1.83 9.07
CA GLU A 286 -1.62 1.56 8.74
C GLU A 286 -2.47 2.84 8.74
N ASP A 287 -2.15 3.81 9.61
CA ASP A 287 -2.84 5.10 9.65
C ASP A 287 -2.57 5.90 8.37
N TYR A 288 -1.31 5.94 7.91
CA TYR A 288 -0.94 6.56 6.63
C TYR A 288 -1.62 5.87 5.46
N SER A 289 -1.60 4.53 5.45
CA SER A 289 -2.26 3.72 4.43
C SER A 289 -3.77 3.99 4.36
N MET A 290 -4.44 4.07 5.52
CA MET A 290 -5.85 4.42 5.62
C MET A 290 -6.13 5.84 5.11
N ALA A 291 -5.36 6.82 5.56
CA ALA A 291 -5.51 8.22 5.19
C ALA A 291 -5.30 8.45 3.69
N SER A 292 -4.27 7.79 3.12
CA SER A 292 -3.97 7.78 1.69
C SER A 292 -5.14 7.21 0.89
N LEU A 293 -5.63 6.01 1.24
CA LEU A 293 -6.72 5.35 0.52
C LEU A 293 -8.04 6.13 0.63
N PHE A 294 -8.33 6.70 1.81
CA PHE A 294 -9.51 7.55 1.99
C PHE A 294 -9.42 8.81 1.11
N THR A 295 -8.25 9.44 1.05
CA THR A 295 -8.04 10.63 0.24
C THR A 295 -8.13 10.31 -1.24
N LEU A 296 -7.51 9.24 -1.70
CA LEU A 296 -7.63 8.76 -3.08
C LEU A 296 -9.11 8.53 -3.45
N TYR A 297 -9.89 7.89 -2.57
CA TYR A 297 -11.29 7.61 -2.84
C TYR A 297 -12.11 8.88 -3.11
N TRP A 298 -12.02 9.91 -2.25
CA TRP A 298 -12.81 11.11 -2.47
C TRP A 298 -12.29 11.97 -3.64
N VAL A 299 -10.98 11.98 -3.89
CA VAL A 299 -10.41 12.66 -5.07
C VAL A 299 -10.93 12.02 -6.35
N GLU A 300 -11.01 10.70 -6.42
CA GLU A 300 -11.56 10.01 -7.60
C GLU A 300 -13.06 10.20 -7.79
N GLN A 301 -13.81 10.36 -6.70
CA GLN A 301 -15.26 10.62 -6.78
C GLN A 301 -15.58 12.05 -7.21
N PHE A 302 -14.78 13.04 -6.77
CA PHE A 302 -15.07 14.47 -7.00
C PHE A 302 -14.17 15.13 -8.04
N GLY A 303 -13.06 14.50 -8.38
CA GLY A 303 -12.05 15.03 -9.28
C GLY A 303 -10.97 15.86 -8.56
N ASP A 304 -9.87 16.05 -9.26
CA ASP A 304 -8.64 16.65 -8.71
C ASP A 304 -8.85 18.10 -8.17
N ALA A 305 -9.78 18.86 -8.75
CA ALA A 305 -10.09 20.22 -8.27
C ALA A 305 -10.60 20.27 -6.82
N ALA A 306 -11.17 19.16 -6.32
CA ALA A 306 -11.64 19.03 -4.95
C ALA A 306 -10.49 19.10 -3.92
N ILE A 307 -9.26 18.75 -4.31
CA ILE A 307 -8.07 18.84 -3.47
C ILE A 307 -7.84 20.29 -3.02
N LYS A 308 -7.73 21.20 -4.00
CA LYS A 308 -7.50 22.62 -3.74
C LYS A 308 -8.68 23.25 -2.98
N GLU A 309 -9.90 22.84 -3.33
CA GLU A 309 -11.11 23.27 -2.61
C GLU A 309 -11.05 22.90 -1.13
N PHE A 310 -10.65 21.67 -0.80
CA PHE A 310 -10.52 21.22 0.58
C PHE A 310 -9.44 21.97 1.32
N VAL A 311 -8.20 21.99 0.79
CA VAL A 311 -7.04 22.64 1.42
C VAL A 311 -7.28 24.13 1.71
N GLN A 312 -7.98 24.82 0.83
CA GLN A 312 -8.20 26.26 0.93
C GLN A 312 -9.59 26.62 1.48
N MET A 313 -10.29 25.66 2.08
CA MET A 313 -11.65 25.85 2.55
C MET A 313 -11.73 26.85 3.72
N LYS A 314 -12.62 27.83 3.59
CA LYS A 314 -12.79 28.88 4.60
C LYS A 314 -14.25 29.10 4.96
N SER A 315 -14.45 29.57 6.21
CA SER A 315 -15.70 30.16 6.68
C SER A 315 -15.41 31.56 7.22
N GLY A 316 -15.72 32.57 6.42
CA GLY A 316 -15.23 33.94 6.65
C GLY A 316 -13.70 34.00 6.50
N SER A 317 -13.00 34.45 7.55
CA SER A 317 -11.53 34.54 7.57
C SER A 317 -10.85 33.28 8.14
N ASN A 318 -11.61 32.32 8.67
CA ASN A 318 -11.06 31.15 9.35
C ASN A 318 -11.03 29.93 8.42
N SER A 319 -9.98 29.12 8.53
CA SER A 319 -9.93 27.79 7.90
C SER A 319 -11.00 26.88 8.48
N VAL A 320 -11.55 26.01 7.66
CA VAL A 320 -12.47 24.95 8.05
C VAL A 320 -11.77 23.63 7.84
N ARG A 321 -11.72 22.78 8.83
CA ARG A 321 -10.89 21.58 8.86
C ARG A 321 -11.62 20.31 9.21
N GLY A 322 -10.96 19.17 9.01
CA GLY A 322 -11.40 17.85 9.40
C GLY A 322 -12.75 17.49 8.82
N PHE A 323 -13.54 16.75 9.57
CA PHE A 323 -14.88 16.34 9.12
C PHE A 323 -15.83 17.51 8.85
N THR A 324 -15.61 18.68 9.44
CA THR A 324 -16.41 19.86 9.12
C THR A 324 -16.14 20.34 7.69
N ALA A 325 -14.87 20.41 7.30
CA ALA A 325 -14.47 20.73 5.93
C ALA A 325 -14.94 19.65 4.96
N PHE A 326 -14.72 18.39 5.32
CA PHE A 326 -15.09 17.28 4.47
C PHE A 326 -16.61 17.20 4.24
N ASN A 327 -17.42 17.38 5.29
CA ASN A 327 -18.86 17.42 5.13
C ASN A 327 -19.33 18.59 4.24
N LYS A 328 -18.63 19.73 4.29
CA LYS A 328 -18.91 20.85 3.39
C LYS A 328 -18.50 20.51 1.95
N LEU A 329 -17.37 19.82 1.74
CA LEU A 329 -16.96 19.31 0.43
C LEU A 329 -18.03 18.37 -0.14
N LEU A 330 -18.54 17.41 0.65
CA LEU A 330 -19.64 16.52 0.27
C LEU A 330 -20.85 17.31 -0.24
N GLN A 331 -21.26 18.34 0.49
CA GLN A 331 -22.38 19.19 0.12
C GLN A 331 -22.14 19.98 -1.16
N ASN A 332 -20.96 20.56 -1.33
CA ASN A 332 -20.58 21.32 -2.52
C ASN A 332 -20.61 20.46 -3.80
N HIS A 333 -20.26 19.17 -3.65
CA HIS A 333 -20.31 18.19 -4.74
C HIS A 333 -21.65 17.44 -4.85
N GLY A 334 -22.69 17.90 -4.13
CA GLY A 334 -24.06 17.35 -4.24
C GLY A 334 -24.22 15.94 -3.64
N PHE A 335 -23.26 15.49 -2.82
CA PHE A 335 -23.38 14.20 -2.15
C PHE A 335 -24.43 14.27 -1.05
N THR A 336 -25.41 13.36 -1.10
CA THR A 336 -26.50 13.26 -0.12
C THR A 336 -26.24 12.15 0.89
N GLY A 337 -26.66 12.37 2.15
CA GLY A 337 -26.53 11.39 3.23
C GLY A 337 -25.35 11.63 4.16
N GLY A 338 -24.51 12.64 3.90
CA GLY A 338 -23.44 13.09 4.79
C GLY A 338 -22.35 12.04 5.04
N LEU A 339 -21.63 12.24 6.14
CA LEU A 339 -20.46 11.41 6.50
C LEU A 339 -20.80 9.92 6.65
N ASN A 340 -21.94 9.58 7.23
CA ASN A 340 -22.31 8.19 7.47
C ASN A 340 -22.40 7.41 6.16
N ASN A 341 -23.16 7.94 5.18
CA ASN A 341 -23.25 7.31 3.87
C ASN A 341 -21.94 7.31 3.11
N TRP A 342 -21.07 8.32 3.36
CA TRP A 342 -19.75 8.36 2.75
C TRP A 342 -18.89 7.20 3.24
N PHE A 343 -18.73 7.04 4.55
CA PHE A 343 -17.95 5.95 5.13
C PHE A 343 -18.49 4.58 4.73
N LYS A 344 -19.83 4.39 4.76
CA LYS A 344 -20.45 3.15 4.29
C LYS A 344 -20.08 2.83 2.83
N ASN A 345 -20.18 3.81 1.94
CA ASN A 345 -19.80 3.62 0.53
C ASN A 345 -18.30 3.32 0.38
N TRP A 346 -17.45 3.98 1.15
CA TRP A 346 -16.03 3.73 1.15
C TRP A 346 -15.67 2.32 1.64
N PHE A 347 -16.31 1.85 2.71
CA PHE A 347 -16.13 0.46 3.16
C PHE A 347 -16.60 -0.55 2.13
N ILE A 348 -17.68 -0.27 1.42
CA ILE A 348 -18.13 -1.11 0.30
C ILE A 348 -17.10 -1.08 -0.84
N ALA A 349 -16.58 0.10 -1.20
CA ALA A 349 -15.57 0.26 -2.23
C ALA A 349 -14.29 -0.54 -1.92
N ASN A 350 -13.82 -0.50 -0.69
CA ASN A 350 -12.62 -1.23 -0.24
C ASN A 350 -12.73 -2.75 -0.42
N TYR A 351 -13.95 -3.30 -0.40
CA TYR A 351 -14.15 -4.73 -0.62
C TYR A 351 -14.56 -5.06 -2.06
N VAL A 352 -15.43 -4.26 -2.67
CA VAL A 352 -15.98 -4.55 -4.00
C VAL A 352 -14.95 -4.25 -5.09
N ASP A 353 -14.36 -3.07 -5.00
CA ASP A 353 -13.40 -2.50 -5.95
C ASP A 353 -13.77 -2.79 -7.41
N ASP A 354 -14.96 -2.30 -7.81
CA ASP A 354 -15.52 -2.55 -9.14
C ASP A 354 -16.38 -1.37 -9.59
N ILE A 355 -15.75 -0.44 -10.31
CA ILE A 355 -16.44 0.75 -10.86
C ILE A 355 -17.46 0.39 -11.95
N SER A 356 -17.35 -0.77 -12.58
CA SER A 356 -18.32 -1.23 -13.57
C SER A 356 -19.61 -1.71 -12.91
N PHE A 357 -19.53 -2.27 -11.71
CA PHE A 357 -20.68 -2.61 -10.88
C PHE A 357 -21.39 -1.34 -10.38
N ASN A 358 -20.64 -0.40 -9.82
CA ASN A 358 -21.13 0.92 -9.45
C ASN A 358 -19.94 1.88 -9.24
N PRO A 359 -19.89 3.03 -9.91
CA PRO A 359 -18.77 3.98 -9.80
C PRO A 359 -18.37 4.38 -8.38
N LYS A 360 -19.31 4.33 -7.41
CA LYS A 360 -19.02 4.64 -6.00
C LYS A 360 -18.45 3.47 -5.19
N TYR A 361 -18.37 2.26 -5.76
CA TYR A 361 -17.94 1.05 -5.07
C TYR A 361 -16.63 0.48 -5.62
N GLY A 362 -15.72 1.34 -6.06
CA GLY A 362 -14.40 0.99 -6.51
C GLY A 362 -13.54 2.19 -6.79
N TYR A 363 -12.34 1.93 -7.25
CA TYR A 363 -11.31 2.91 -7.58
C TYR A 363 -11.03 2.88 -9.08
N LYS A 364 -10.65 4.04 -9.63
CA LYS A 364 -10.12 4.14 -11.00
C LYS A 364 -8.65 3.77 -11.02
N ALA A 365 -7.92 4.21 -9.99
CA ALA A 365 -6.58 3.74 -9.76
C ALA A 365 -6.62 2.26 -9.39
N TRP A 366 -5.57 1.55 -9.78
CA TRP A 366 -5.43 0.18 -9.36
C TRP A 366 -5.14 0.11 -7.86
N ILE A 367 -5.94 -0.67 -7.14
CA ILE A 367 -5.74 -0.97 -5.73
C ILE A 367 -5.31 -2.41 -5.61
N SER A 368 -4.19 -2.61 -4.96
CA SER A 368 -3.47 -3.86 -4.92
C SER A 368 -4.25 -5.01 -4.27
N MET A 369 -5.12 -4.75 -3.28
CA MET A 369 -5.93 -5.78 -2.62
C MET A 369 -7.31 -5.26 -2.22
N ARG A 370 -8.23 -6.16 -2.02
CA ARG A 370 -9.52 -5.88 -1.37
C ARG A 370 -9.38 -5.97 0.13
N ALA A 371 -10.27 -5.31 0.85
CA ALA A 371 -10.33 -5.41 2.30
C ALA A 371 -10.43 -6.86 2.77
N ALA A 372 -9.53 -7.26 3.66
CA ALA A 372 -9.53 -8.60 4.22
C ALA A 372 -10.75 -8.84 5.12
N PRO A 373 -11.34 -10.04 5.10
CA PRO A 373 -12.42 -10.38 5.99
C PRO A 373 -11.97 -10.38 7.45
N THR A 374 -12.79 -9.78 8.33
CA THR A 374 -12.62 -9.90 9.79
C THR A 374 -12.94 -11.32 10.27
N PHE A 375 -13.96 -11.93 9.64
CA PHE A 375 -14.39 -13.30 9.93
C PHE A 375 -14.68 -14.03 8.63
N THR A 376 -14.27 -15.30 8.56
CA THR A 376 -14.55 -16.18 7.42
C THR A 376 -15.22 -17.46 7.91
N TYR A 377 -16.35 -17.81 7.32
CA TYR A 377 -17.12 -19.00 7.67
C TYR A 377 -17.39 -19.85 6.43
N ALA A 378 -17.10 -21.14 6.56
CA ALA A 378 -17.47 -22.16 5.57
C ALA A 378 -18.84 -22.81 5.87
N LYS A 379 -19.41 -22.58 7.05
CA LYS A 379 -20.70 -23.14 7.50
C LYS A 379 -21.70 -22.04 7.79
N ALA A 380 -22.97 -22.34 7.54
CA ALA A 380 -24.05 -21.36 7.70
C ALA A 380 -24.53 -21.17 9.14
N ASN A 381 -24.40 -22.19 10.01
CA ASN A 381 -24.94 -22.15 11.37
C ASN A 381 -23.89 -21.54 12.33
N ILE A 382 -23.96 -20.23 12.51
CA ILE A 382 -23.03 -19.44 13.34
C ILE A 382 -23.83 -18.60 14.33
N GLU A 383 -23.34 -18.52 15.56
CA GLU A 383 -23.82 -17.60 16.61
C GLU A 383 -22.62 -16.87 17.20
N GLN A 384 -22.65 -15.55 17.14
CA GLN A 384 -21.60 -14.68 17.65
C GLN A 384 -22.24 -13.52 18.44
N ALA A 385 -21.75 -13.32 19.66
CA ALA A 385 -22.24 -12.28 20.55
C ALA A 385 -21.08 -11.39 21.04
N GLY A 386 -21.40 -10.12 21.31
CA GLY A 386 -20.47 -9.16 21.87
C GLY A 386 -19.35 -8.72 20.92
N ASN A 387 -19.57 -8.83 19.61
CA ASN A 387 -18.59 -8.37 18.63
C ASN A 387 -18.46 -6.85 18.70
N ILE A 388 -17.23 -6.36 18.62
CA ILE A 388 -16.93 -4.93 18.61
C ILE A 388 -16.58 -4.50 17.20
N VAL A 389 -17.14 -3.38 16.77
CA VAL A 389 -16.69 -2.62 15.60
C VAL A 389 -16.23 -1.25 16.08
N LEU A 390 -14.97 -0.91 15.83
CA LEU A 390 -14.34 0.32 16.30
C LEU A 390 -14.92 1.56 15.60
N GLY A 391 -14.67 2.74 16.14
CA GLY A 391 -15.12 3.99 15.54
C GLY A 391 -14.57 4.18 14.11
N PHE A 392 -15.45 4.49 13.17
CA PHE A 392 -15.15 4.63 11.74
C PHE A 392 -14.43 3.43 11.12
N THR A 393 -14.81 2.20 11.53
CA THR A 393 -14.29 0.97 10.91
C THR A 393 -15.38 0.05 10.42
N PRO A 394 -15.08 -0.87 9.48
CA PRO A 394 -15.96 -1.97 9.12
C PRO A 394 -15.53 -3.28 9.78
N ASN A 395 -16.46 -4.20 10.01
CA ASN A 395 -16.17 -5.63 10.10
C ASN A 395 -16.70 -6.32 8.84
N TYR A 396 -15.87 -7.12 8.17
CA TYR A 396 -16.26 -7.90 7.01
C TYR A 396 -16.44 -9.36 7.39
N ILE A 397 -17.63 -9.89 7.18
CA ILE A 397 -18.01 -11.27 7.53
C ILE A 397 -18.25 -12.03 6.24
N LEU A 398 -17.31 -12.90 5.87
CA LEU A 398 -17.32 -13.67 4.63
C LEU A 398 -17.90 -15.06 4.88
N TYR A 399 -18.86 -15.47 4.06
CA TYR A 399 -19.31 -16.84 3.92
C TYR A 399 -18.85 -17.36 2.56
N THR A 400 -17.92 -18.31 2.54
CA THR A 400 -17.32 -18.87 1.32
C THR A 400 -18.17 -19.93 0.66
N ASN A 401 -18.99 -20.63 1.45
CA ASN A 401 -20.03 -21.54 1.00
C ASN A 401 -21.35 -21.01 1.52
N SER A 402 -22.04 -20.19 0.73
CA SER A 402 -23.40 -19.84 1.12
C SER A 402 -24.26 -21.10 1.00
N ALA A 403 -24.77 -21.55 2.13
CA ALA A 403 -25.66 -22.68 2.21
C ALA A 403 -26.93 -22.42 1.41
N ASP A 404 -27.51 -23.49 0.86
CA ASP A 404 -28.88 -23.43 0.37
C ASP A 404 -29.79 -22.91 1.50
N SER A 405 -30.53 -21.85 1.25
CA SER A 405 -31.44 -21.24 2.24
C SER A 405 -30.75 -20.58 3.47
N MET A 406 -29.56 -20.04 3.33
CA MET A 406 -28.91 -19.30 4.42
C MET A 406 -29.73 -18.08 4.82
N ALA A 407 -29.88 -17.86 6.13
CA ALA A 407 -30.44 -16.66 6.71
C ALA A 407 -29.50 -16.10 7.77
N ILE A 408 -29.43 -14.77 7.90
CA ILE A 408 -28.62 -14.08 8.90
C ILE A 408 -29.41 -12.96 9.56
N THR A 409 -29.18 -12.75 10.85
CA THR A 409 -29.78 -11.65 11.62
C THR A 409 -28.66 -10.95 12.38
N PHE A 410 -28.58 -9.64 12.25
CA PHE A 410 -27.70 -8.77 13.03
C PHE A 410 -28.52 -8.03 14.10
N SER A 411 -27.97 -7.90 15.29
CA SER A 411 -28.58 -7.14 16.39
C SER A 411 -27.55 -6.25 17.06
N GLY A 412 -27.68 -4.96 16.89
CA GLY A 412 -26.84 -3.99 17.61
C GLY A 412 -27.20 -3.94 19.08
N VAL A 413 -26.22 -4.05 19.95
CA VAL A 413 -26.39 -4.06 21.42
C VAL A 413 -26.35 -2.64 21.99
N THR A 414 -25.60 -1.74 21.39
CA THR A 414 -25.48 -0.32 21.77
C THR A 414 -26.72 0.50 21.38
N LEU A 415 -26.89 1.68 21.98
CA LEU A 415 -28.00 2.60 21.65
C LEU A 415 -27.94 3.05 20.18
N THR A 416 -26.76 3.47 19.73
CA THR A 416 -26.46 3.69 18.31
C THR A 416 -26.11 2.34 17.70
N LYS A 417 -26.64 2.04 16.54
CA LYS A 417 -26.46 0.77 15.84
C LYS A 417 -25.45 0.91 14.71
N PRO A 418 -24.68 -0.14 14.41
CA PRO A 418 -23.95 -0.21 13.14
C PRO A 418 -24.94 -0.26 11.98
N GLU A 419 -24.46 0.07 10.79
CA GLU A 419 -25.16 -0.18 9.54
C GLU A 419 -24.73 -1.54 8.98
N TYR A 420 -25.62 -2.25 8.31
CA TYR A 420 -25.36 -3.58 7.80
C TYR A 420 -25.62 -3.64 6.29
N VAL A 421 -24.70 -4.24 5.56
CA VAL A 421 -24.78 -4.41 4.11
C VAL A 421 -24.49 -5.85 3.75
N SER A 422 -25.29 -6.44 2.86
CA SER A 422 -25.03 -7.74 2.23
C SER A 422 -24.54 -7.53 0.81
N ILE A 423 -23.50 -8.27 0.42
CA ILE A 423 -23.03 -8.38 -0.95
C ILE A 423 -23.03 -9.86 -1.32
N GLU A 424 -23.93 -10.24 -2.21
CA GLU A 424 -24.14 -11.60 -2.65
C GLU A 424 -23.60 -11.76 -4.08
N THR A 425 -22.72 -12.72 -4.29
CA THR A 425 -22.07 -12.96 -5.58
C THR A 425 -22.47 -14.32 -6.12
N THR A 426 -22.94 -14.34 -7.34
CA THR A 426 -23.24 -15.54 -8.13
C THR A 426 -22.17 -15.71 -9.22
N ASP A 427 -22.28 -16.74 -10.05
CA ASP A 427 -21.38 -16.96 -11.20
C ASP A 427 -21.43 -15.80 -12.23
N SER A 428 -22.51 -15.04 -12.27
CA SER A 428 -22.75 -14.03 -13.31
C SER A 428 -23.14 -12.64 -12.81
N SER A 429 -23.36 -12.48 -11.51
CA SER A 429 -23.87 -11.22 -10.97
C SER A 429 -23.44 -10.98 -9.53
N ARG A 430 -23.50 -9.71 -9.13
CA ARG A 430 -23.32 -9.26 -7.75
C ARG A 430 -24.52 -8.42 -7.36
N THR A 431 -25.04 -8.64 -6.15
CA THR A 431 -26.17 -7.90 -5.60
C THR A 431 -25.78 -7.30 -4.26
N LEU A 432 -26.11 -6.03 -4.05
CA LEU A 432 -25.90 -5.32 -2.79
C LEU A 432 -27.26 -4.97 -2.17
N LYS A 433 -27.42 -5.24 -0.87
CA LYS A 433 -28.63 -4.96 -0.09
C LYS A 433 -28.27 -4.31 1.24
N GLU A 434 -28.95 -3.25 1.62
CA GLU A 434 -28.91 -2.73 2.99
C GLU A 434 -29.81 -3.59 3.89
N LEU A 435 -29.32 -3.93 5.08
CA LEU A 435 -30.01 -4.78 6.03
C LEU A 435 -30.50 -3.97 7.23
N SER A 436 -31.59 -4.39 7.83
CA SER A 436 -32.15 -3.76 9.02
C SER A 436 -31.78 -4.50 10.31
N ASP A 437 -31.46 -3.75 11.35
CA ASP A 437 -31.18 -4.27 12.69
C ASP A 437 -32.34 -5.13 13.22
N GLY A 438 -32.02 -6.31 13.75
CA GLY A 438 -32.97 -7.27 14.28
C GLY A 438 -33.86 -7.97 13.24
N ILE A 439 -33.68 -7.71 11.96
CA ILE A 439 -34.47 -8.33 10.89
C ILE A 439 -33.64 -9.42 10.18
N MET A 440 -34.26 -10.59 10.06
CA MET A 440 -33.66 -11.72 9.36
C MET A 440 -33.57 -11.42 7.85
N HIS A 441 -32.35 -11.52 7.32
CA HIS A 441 -32.09 -11.46 5.90
C HIS A 441 -31.86 -12.87 5.35
N ARG A 442 -32.52 -13.21 4.26
CA ARG A 442 -32.27 -14.44 3.52
C ARG A 442 -31.35 -14.17 2.34
N VAL A 443 -30.27 -14.94 2.26
CA VAL A 443 -29.48 -15.04 1.06
C VAL A 443 -30.26 -15.89 0.06
N ASP A 444 -30.64 -15.30 -1.08
CA ASP A 444 -31.49 -15.97 -2.06
C ASP A 444 -30.65 -16.96 -2.88
N ASN A 445 -30.79 -18.24 -2.54
CA ASN A 445 -30.01 -19.32 -3.14
C ASN A 445 -30.86 -20.23 -4.06
N ASP A 446 -32.19 -20.10 -4.04
CA ASP A 446 -33.08 -21.05 -4.70
C ASP A 446 -33.02 -21.00 -6.24
N SER A 447 -32.59 -19.87 -6.83
CA SER A 447 -32.53 -19.71 -8.28
C SER A 447 -31.21 -19.16 -8.82
N LEU A 448 -30.40 -18.50 -7.98
CA LEU A 448 -29.25 -17.72 -8.42
C LEU A 448 -27.90 -18.33 -8.05
N LYS A 449 -27.84 -19.45 -7.32
CA LYS A 449 -26.60 -20.10 -6.85
C LYS A 449 -25.61 -19.10 -6.30
N VAL A 450 -25.96 -18.40 -5.21
CA VAL A 450 -25.03 -17.52 -4.52
C VAL A 450 -23.84 -18.34 -4.04
N ARG A 451 -22.66 -18.02 -4.58
CA ARG A 451 -21.41 -18.71 -4.29
C ARG A 451 -20.69 -18.13 -3.09
N LYS A 452 -20.89 -16.84 -2.86
CA LYS A 452 -20.18 -16.08 -1.86
C LYS A 452 -21.08 -14.96 -1.35
N ALA A 453 -21.21 -14.87 -0.04
CA ALA A 453 -21.87 -13.74 0.60
C ALA A 453 -20.91 -13.05 1.55
N ILE A 454 -20.83 -11.73 1.47
CA ILE A 454 -20.14 -10.94 2.46
C ILE A 454 -21.10 -9.97 3.12
N PHE A 455 -20.97 -9.85 4.42
CA PHE A 455 -21.72 -8.88 5.22
C PHE A 455 -20.76 -7.86 5.79
N ILE A 456 -21.06 -6.59 5.58
CA ILE A 456 -20.29 -5.47 6.10
C ILE A 456 -21.07 -4.90 7.28
N VAL A 457 -20.47 -4.93 8.45
CA VAL A 457 -20.96 -4.23 9.65
C VAL A 457 -20.21 -2.93 9.73
N ALA A 458 -20.83 -1.85 9.30
CA ALA A 458 -20.20 -0.54 9.15
C ALA A 458 -20.46 0.34 10.38
N ASN A 459 -19.41 0.72 11.08
CA ASN A 459 -19.49 1.77 12.10
C ASN A 459 -19.06 3.11 11.48
N THR A 460 -20.01 3.99 11.31
CA THR A 460 -19.83 5.33 10.73
C THR A 460 -19.81 6.43 11.79
N GLN A 461 -19.61 6.06 13.07
CA GLN A 461 -19.58 6.95 14.23
C GLN A 461 -18.20 6.93 14.89
N ASP A 462 -17.87 7.98 15.60
CA ASP A 462 -16.64 8.11 16.38
C ASP A 462 -16.77 7.49 17.79
N LEU A 463 -17.26 6.27 17.86
CA LEU A 463 -17.36 5.48 19.09
C LEU A 463 -17.44 4.00 18.75
N ASN A 464 -16.95 3.16 19.65
CA ASN A 464 -17.07 1.72 19.46
C ASN A 464 -18.52 1.25 19.63
N LEU A 465 -18.97 0.43 18.69
CA LEU A 465 -20.29 -0.17 18.73
C LEU A 465 -20.18 -1.67 18.97
N THR A 466 -21.22 -2.26 19.60
CA THR A 466 -21.29 -3.68 19.87
C THR A 466 -22.50 -4.27 19.15
N TYR A 467 -22.31 -5.45 18.55
CA TYR A 467 -23.36 -6.17 17.84
C TYR A 467 -23.23 -7.68 18.02
N ASP A 468 -24.34 -8.35 17.88
CA ASP A 468 -24.45 -9.80 17.80
C ASP A 468 -24.91 -10.19 16.40
N PHE A 469 -24.61 -11.40 15.97
CA PHE A 469 -25.26 -11.97 14.80
C PHE A 469 -25.46 -13.48 14.92
N THR A 470 -26.52 -13.94 14.29
CA THR A 470 -26.82 -15.36 14.13
C THR A 470 -27.06 -15.66 12.68
N SER A 471 -26.53 -16.76 12.21
CA SER A 471 -26.86 -17.29 10.90
C SER A 471 -27.29 -18.75 10.99
N SER A 472 -28.16 -19.15 10.09
CA SER A 472 -28.65 -20.51 9.97
C SER A 472 -28.84 -20.88 8.50
N GLY A 473 -28.76 -22.16 8.19
CA GLY A 473 -28.97 -22.66 6.83
C GLY A 473 -28.68 -24.14 6.73
N ILE A 474 -28.93 -24.68 5.56
CA ILE A 474 -28.55 -26.04 5.22
C ILE A 474 -27.22 -25.94 4.51
N ASP A 475 -26.19 -26.59 5.05
CA ASP A 475 -24.89 -26.66 4.37
C ASP A 475 -25.11 -27.34 3.02
N ALA A 476 -24.76 -26.67 1.94
CA ALA A 476 -24.92 -27.21 0.62
C ALA A 476 -24.11 -28.52 0.50
N SER A 477 -24.81 -29.63 0.31
CA SER A 477 -24.20 -30.95 0.23
C SER A 477 -23.36 -31.17 -1.04
N GLU A 478 -23.38 -30.21 -1.95
CA GLU A 478 -22.70 -30.29 -3.26
C GLU A 478 -21.54 -29.32 -3.44
N TYR A 479 -21.29 -28.42 -2.49
CA TYR A 479 -20.14 -27.51 -2.60
C TYR A 479 -19.00 -28.06 -1.75
N SER A 480 -18.08 -28.70 -2.43
CA SER A 480 -16.76 -29.06 -1.90
C SER A 480 -16.07 -27.81 -1.35
N GLU A 481 -15.53 -27.92 -0.13
CA GLU A 481 -14.68 -26.89 0.45
C GLU A 481 -13.53 -26.59 -0.52
N TYR A 482 -13.33 -25.31 -0.85
CA TYR A 482 -12.10 -24.91 -1.52
C TYR A 482 -10.95 -25.08 -0.54
N GLN A 483 -9.98 -25.87 -0.93
CA GLN A 483 -8.73 -25.98 -0.20
C GLN A 483 -7.69 -25.15 -0.96
N GLU A 484 -7.15 -24.16 -0.27
CA GLU A 484 -5.99 -23.44 -0.76
C GLU A 484 -4.74 -24.27 -0.47
N ILE A 485 -3.94 -24.52 -1.50
CA ILE A 485 -2.63 -25.14 -1.38
C ILE A 485 -1.63 -24.03 -1.61
N ALA A 486 -1.03 -23.56 -0.53
CA ALA A 486 0.02 -22.56 -0.55
C ALA A 486 1.33 -23.17 -0.09
N TYR A 487 2.41 -22.80 -0.76
CA TYR A 487 3.77 -23.16 -0.39
C TYR A 487 4.57 -21.94 0.09
N ASP A 488 3.86 -20.88 0.37
CA ASP A 488 4.37 -19.61 0.89
C ASP A 488 3.59 -19.22 2.16
N ASP A 489 4.08 -18.25 2.90
CA ASP A 489 3.42 -17.72 4.10
C ASP A 489 2.51 -16.50 3.82
N GLY A 490 2.29 -16.18 2.55
CA GLY A 490 1.47 -15.04 2.12
C GLY A 490 2.21 -13.72 2.06
N THR A 491 3.52 -13.72 2.27
CA THR A 491 4.36 -12.51 2.27
C THR A 491 5.53 -12.64 1.30
N ALA A 492 5.91 -11.56 0.64
CA ALA A 492 7.13 -11.51 -0.15
C ALA A 492 8.33 -11.23 0.75
N ASP A 493 9.30 -12.11 0.74
CA ASP A 493 10.53 -11.96 1.51
C ASP A 493 11.55 -11.06 0.82
N THR A 494 12.35 -10.37 1.64
CA THR A 494 13.50 -9.62 1.15
C THR A 494 14.77 -10.44 1.27
N PHE A 495 15.55 -10.45 0.19
CA PHE A 495 16.85 -11.12 0.11
C PHE A 495 17.97 -10.10 -0.01
N THR A 496 19.12 -10.45 0.56
CA THR A 496 20.33 -9.61 0.42
C THR A 496 21.30 -10.32 -0.50
N GLY A 497 21.66 -9.69 -1.60
CA GLY A 497 22.66 -10.19 -2.52
C GLY A 497 24.08 -10.15 -1.93
N SER A 498 25.01 -10.86 -2.56
CA SER A 498 26.43 -10.88 -2.16
C SER A 498 27.11 -9.51 -2.24
N ASP A 499 26.54 -8.59 -3.00
CA ASP A 499 26.95 -7.19 -3.14
C ASP A 499 26.32 -6.24 -2.09
N GLY A 500 25.50 -6.78 -1.17
CA GLY A 500 24.79 -6.03 -0.15
C GLY A 500 23.47 -5.40 -0.63
N SER A 501 23.07 -5.61 -1.89
CA SER A 501 21.75 -5.19 -2.38
C SER A 501 20.65 -6.07 -1.78
N SER A 502 19.48 -5.47 -1.50
CA SER A 502 18.29 -6.19 -1.05
C SER A 502 17.27 -6.22 -2.19
N PHE A 503 16.68 -7.39 -2.44
CA PHE A 503 15.66 -7.57 -3.46
C PHE A 503 14.63 -8.61 -3.01
N GLY A 504 13.37 -8.39 -3.36
CA GLY A 504 12.24 -9.28 -3.06
C GLY A 504 11.61 -9.89 -4.31
N TRP A 505 12.17 -9.64 -5.48
CA TRP A 505 11.61 -10.02 -6.77
C TRP A 505 12.65 -10.63 -7.69
N LEU A 506 12.25 -11.64 -8.46
CA LEU A 506 13.07 -12.31 -9.45
C LEU A 506 12.37 -12.26 -10.81
N GLY A 507 13.07 -11.90 -11.87
CA GLY A 507 12.56 -11.80 -13.23
C GLY A 507 13.50 -12.34 -14.29
N TRP A 508 12.96 -12.60 -15.47
CA TRP A 508 13.76 -12.85 -16.66
C TRP A 508 14.32 -11.53 -17.21
N GLY A 509 15.52 -11.57 -17.75
CA GLY A 509 16.11 -10.41 -18.46
C GLY A 509 15.58 -10.26 -19.88
N ASP A 510 16.18 -9.38 -20.65
CA ASP A 510 15.92 -9.20 -22.07
C ASP A 510 15.97 -10.54 -22.83
N ASN A 511 15.08 -10.72 -23.80
CA ASN A 511 14.83 -11.96 -24.55
C ASN A 511 14.21 -13.08 -23.69
N SER A 512 13.20 -12.73 -22.94
CA SER A 512 12.44 -13.65 -22.07
C SER A 512 11.33 -14.41 -22.80
N ALA A 513 10.98 -14.04 -24.02
CA ALA A 513 9.93 -14.71 -24.78
C ALA A 513 10.13 -16.24 -24.84
N GLY A 514 9.09 -16.98 -24.45
CA GLY A 514 9.11 -18.44 -24.36
C GLY A 514 9.77 -19.00 -23.10
N LEU A 515 10.28 -18.17 -22.19
CA LEU A 515 10.72 -18.56 -20.85
C LEU A 515 9.55 -18.44 -19.86
N GLY A 516 9.52 -19.28 -18.84
CA GLY A 516 8.41 -19.28 -17.92
C GLY A 516 8.79 -19.60 -16.48
N TRP A 517 7.86 -19.30 -15.60
CA TRP A 517 7.87 -19.63 -14.19
C TRP A 517 6.72 -20.58 -13.88
N SER A 518 6.96 -21.57 -13.06
CA SER A 518 5.91 -22.47 -12.61
C SER A 518 6.13 -22.96 -11.19
N MET A 519 5.05 -23.40 -10.55
CA MET A 519 5.09 -24.15 -9.31
C MET A 519 4.57 -25.56 -9.50
N ASN A 520 5.19 -26.50 -8.80
CA ASN A 520 4.75 -27.88 -8.75
C ASN A 520 3.78 -28.08 -7.59
N PHE A 521 2.55 -28.46 -7.90
CA PHE A 521 1.53 -28.76 -6.93
C PHE A 521 1.22 -30.27 -6.92
N LYS A 522 1.14 -30.82 -5.70
CA LYS A 522 0.77 -32.21 -5.45
C LYS A 522 -0.54 -32.26 -4.65
N PRO A 523 -1.70 -32.08 -5.30
CA PRO A 523 -2.98 -32.13 -4.61
C PRO A 523 -3.16 -33.46 -3.88
N ALA A 524 -3.51 -33.41 -2.62
CA ALA A 524 -3.59 -34.58 -1.74
C ALA A 524 -4.73 -35.56 -2.07
N MET A 525 -5.62 -35.23 -3.00
CA MET A 525 -6.81 -36.03 -3.32
C MET A 525 -7.04 -36.20 -4.82
N ALA A 526 -7.31 -37.41 -5.21
CA ALA A 526 -7.57 -37.85 -6.59
C ALA A 526 -8.90 -37.35 -7.22
N GLN A 527 -9.67 -36.52 -6.51
CA GLN A 527 -10.94 -35.95 -6.97
C GLN A 527 -10.98 -34.41 -6.92
N ASN A 528 -9.82 -33.79 -6.73
CA ASN A 528 -9.74 -32.34 -6.64
C ASN A 528 -9.83 -31.70 -8.03
N GLN A 529 -10.61 -30.67 -8.16
CA GLN A 529 -10.66 -29.81 -9.33
C GLN A 529 -9.90 -28.51 -9.03
N LEU A 530 -8.93 -28.19 -9.86
CA LEU A 530 -8.24 -26.91 -9.82
C LEU A 530 -9.15 -25.85 -10.44
N VAL A 531 -9.41 -24.78 -9.68
CA VAL A 531 -10.36 -23.74 -10.12
C VAL A 531 -9.76 -22.35 -10.15
N GLU A 532 -8.65 -22.15 -9.45
CA GLU A 532 -7.99 -20.86 -9.37
C GLU A 532 -6.48 -21.04 -9.17
N PHE A 533 -5.70 -20.21 -9.83
CA PHE A 533 -4.27 -20.03 -9.62
C PHE A 533 -4.00 -18.60 -9.19
N LYS A 534 -3.27 -18.43 -8.10
CA LYS A 534 -2.87 -17.13 -7.62
C LYS A 534 -1.38 -16.94 -7.77
N ILE A 535 -0.97 -15.80 -8.28
CA ILE A 535 0.40 -15.45 -8.55
C ILE A 535 0.70 -14.06 -7.99
N LEU A 536 1.82 -13.93 -7.32
CA LEU A 536 2.32 -12.63 -6.86
C LEU A 536 3.39 -12.15 -7.84
N ALA A 537 3.07 -11.15 -8.63
CA ALA A 537 3.93 -10.67 -9.72
C ALA A 537 4.02 -9.14 -9.77
N ASN A 538 5.15 -8.64 -10.22
CA ASN A 538 5.38 -7.22 -10.49
C ASN A 538 5.53 -7.00 -12.00
N PHE A 539 4.68 -6.16 -12.55
CA PHE A 539 4.64 -5.83 -13.96
C PHE A 539 5.11 -4.40 -14.28
N SER A 540 5.66 -3.68 -13.30
CA SER A 540 5.94 -2.25 -13.44
C SER A 540 7.36 -1.91 -13.87
N GLN A 541 8.28 -2.87 -13.85
CA GLN A 541 9.69 -2.62 -14.14
C GLN A 541 10.23 -3.65 -15.13
N ASP A 542 11.13 -3.19 -15.99
CA ASP A 542 11.99 -4.09 -16.74
C ASP A 542 13.16 -4.59 -15.87
N PHE A 543 13.92 -5.55 -16.37
CA PHE A 543 15.07 -6.12 -15.66
C PHE A 543 16.19 -5.10 -15.36
N SER A 544 16.21 -3.95 -16.01
CA SER A 544 17.17 -2.87 -15.75
C SER A 544 16.77 -2.00 -14.56
N GLY A 545 15.57 -2.22 -13.99
CA GLY A 545 14.97 -1.34 -13.00
C GLY A 545 14.39 -0.07 -13.61
N SER A 546 14.32 0.02 -14.93
CA SER A 546 13.65 1.12 -15.61
C SER A 546 12.14 0.93 -15.50
N THR A 547 11.45 1.99 -15.13
CA THR A 547 9.98 1.99 -15.12
C THR A 547 9.49 1.86 -16.56
N LEU A 548 8.64 0.88 -16.81
CA LEU A 548 8.03 0.70 -18.12
C LEU A 548 7.05 1.84 -18.42
N ALA A 549 6.86 2.09 -19.72
CA ALA A 549 5.86 3.03 -20.15
C ALA A 549 4.48 2.66 -19.56
N ALA A 550 3.73 3.68 -19.17
CA ALA A 550 2.46 3.56 -18.48
C ALA A 550 1.38 2.75 -19.25
N ASP A 551 1.58 2.52 -20.53
CA ASP A 551 0.71 1.84 -21.48
C ASP A 551 1.27 0.53 -22.01
N ALA A 552 2.36 0.02 -21.42
CA ALA A 552 2.90 -1.27 -21.80
C ALA A 552 2.02 -2.39 -21.21
N ASP A 553 1.15 -2.96 -22.03
CA ASP A 553 0.48 -4.21 -21.72
C ASP A 553 1.54 -5.31 -21.54
N ARG A 554 1.31 -6.18 -20.56
CA ARG A 554 2.10 -7.37 -20.34
C ARG A 554 1.29 -8.56 -20.75
N ASP A 555 1.77 -9.24 -21.75
CA ASP A 555 1.15 -10.44 -22.27
C ASP A 555 1.98 -11.66 -21.88
N PHE A 556 1.33 -12.61 -21.24
CA PHE A 556 1.88 -13.91 -21.00
C PHE A 556 0.83 -15.00 -21.19
N SER A 557 1.25 -16.19 -21.47
CA SER A 557 0.39 -17.35 -21.53
C SER A 557 0.36 -18.09 -20.20
N VAL A 558 -0.83 -18.46 -19.76
CA VAL A 558 -1.06 -19.31 -18.59
C VAL A 558 -1.06 -20.75 -19.03
N HIS A 559 -0.26 -21.57 -18.35
CA HIS A 559 -0.09 -22.97 -18.63
C HIS A 559 -0.40 -23.82 -17.40
N VAL A 560 -0.96 -24.99 -17.63
CA VAL A 560 -1.04 -26.08 -16.64
C VAL A 560 -0.48 -27.35 -17.29
N TRP A 561 0.60 -27.85 -16.74
CA TRP A 561 1.29 -29.02 -17.28
C TRP A 561 1.20 -30.19 -16.33
N LYS A 562 1.25 -31.39 -16.90
CA LYS A 562 1.55 -32.62 -16.16
C LYS A 562 2.97 -33.09 -16.48
N PRO A 563 3.69 -33.68 -15.50
CA PRO A 563 4.97 -34.34 -15.78
C PRO A 563 4.78 -35.56 -16.69
N THR A 564 5.66 -35.71 -17.66
CA THR A 564 5.68 -36.86 -18.57
C THR A 564 6.93 -37.71 -18.41
N GLY A 565 7.96 -37.20 -17.75
CA GLY A 565 9.22 -37.93 -17.50
C GLY A 565 9.98 -37.35 -16.31
N ALA A 566 10.89 -38.15 -15.75
CA ALA A 566 11.76 -37.74 -14.66
C ALA A 566 12.83 -36.71 -15.06
N ASP A 567 12.96 -36.42 -16.36
CA ASP A 567 13.94 -35.50 -16.95
C ASP A 567 13.39 -34.06 -17.05
N GLY A 568 12.29 -33.76 -16.38
CA GLY A 568 11.62 -32.45 -16.43
C GLY A 568 10.69 -32.26 -17.64
N SER A 569 10.48 -33.32 -18.45
CA SER A 569 9.54 -33.28 -19.58
C SER A 569 8.11 -33.10 -19.08
N VAL A 570 7.37 -32.22 -19.74
CA VAL A 570 5.97 -31.89 -19.41
C VAL A 570 5.09 -31.86 -20.66
N GLU A 571 3.78 -31.93 -20.43
CA GLU A 571 2.74 -31.83 -21.46
C GLU A 571 1.62 -30.94 -20.95
N ASP A 572 1.14 -30.01 -21.76
CA ASP A 572 0.00 -29.16 -21.41
C ASP A 572 -1.28 -29.99 -21.19
N LEU A 573 -1.91 -29.78 -20.04
CA LEU A 573 -3.20 -30.34 -19.68
C LEU A 573 -4.38 -29.59 -20.27
N ILE A 574 -4.18 -28.29 -20.50
CA ILE A 574 -5.16 -27.40 -21.12
C ILE A 574 -4.54 -26.73 -22.34
N THR A 575 -5.34 -26.20 -23.21
CA THR A 575 -4.83 -25.28 -24.21
C THR A 575 -4.38 -24.02 -23.49
N PRO A 576 -3.08 -23.62 -23.56
CA PRO A 576 -2.62 -22.39 -22.96
C PRO A 576 -3.44 -21.20 -23.43
N PHE A 577 -3.69 -20.26 -22.55
CA PHE A 577 -4.47 -19.07 -22.86
C PHE A 577 -3.73 -17.81 -22.47
N ASN A 578 -3.85 -16.77 -23.29
CA ASN A 578 -3.23 -15.50 -23.02
C ASN A 578 -3.97 -14.79 -21.91
N TRP A 579 -3.20 -14.23 -21.01
CA TRP A 579 -3.66 -13.35 -19.97
C TRP A 579 -2.89 -12.04 -20.09
N SER A 580 -3.62 -10.97 -20.32
CA SER A 580 -3.06 -9.62 -20.42
C SER A 580 -3.40 -8.83 -19.18
N THR A 581 -2.46 -8.07 -18.69
CA THR A 581 -2.71 -7.12 -17.63
C THR A 581 -2.34 -5.74 -18.09
N ASN A 582 -3.32 -4.86 -18.15
CA ASN A 582 -3.13 -3.42 -18.23
C ASN A 582 -2.84 -2.79 -16.87
N ARG A 583 -2.55 -3.61 -15.87
CA ARG A 583 -2.23 -3.16 -14.52
C ARG A 583 -0.81 -2.65 -14.48
N GLN A 584 -0.71 -1.36 -14.27
CA GLN A 584 0.55 -0.66 -14.08
C GLN A 584 0.81 -0.51 -12.59
N GLY A 585 2.01 -0.76 -12.17
CA GLY A 585 2.46 -0.51 -10.82
C GLY A 585 3.06 -1.71 -10.12
N PHE A 586 3.77 -1.42 -9.07
CA PHE A 586 4.32 -2.38 -8.14
C PHE A 586 3.15 -3.05 -7.40
N THR A 587 2.98 -4.35 -7.57
CA THR A 587 1.92 -5.06 -6.87
C THR A 587 2.55 -5.98 -5.83
N SER A 588 2.13 -5.84 -4.59
CA SER A 588 2.41 -6.79 -3.53
C SER A 588 1.23 -7.74 -3.33
N GLU A 589 0.55 -8.14 -4.42
CA GLU A 589 -0.69 -8.88 -4.35
C GLU A 589 -0.73 -10.09 -5.25
N PHE A 590 -1.44 -11.10 -4.72
CA PHE A 590 -1.80 -12.26 -5.52
C PHE A 590 -2.85 -11.87 -6.58
N ILE A 591 -2.49 -12.10 -7.83
CA ILE A 591 -3.37 -11.99 -8.96
C ILE A 591 -4.07 -13.33 -9.12
N SER A 592 -5.39 -13.33 -9.10
CA SER A 592 -6.20 -14.53 -9.30
C SER A 592 -6.43 -14.79 -10.78
N ILE A 593 -6.07 -15.99 -11.22
CA ILE A 593 -6.29 -16.48 -12.57
C ILE A 593 -7.36 -17.59 -12.48
N ASP A 594 -8.51 -17.37 -13.10
CA ASP A 594 -9.63 -18.31 -13.08
C ASP A 594 -9.36 -19.53 -13.96
N LEU A 595 -9.30 -20.71 -13.36
CA LEU A 595 -9.14 -22.01 -14.02
C LEU A 595 -10.47 -22.79 -14.09
N THR A 596 -11.58 -22.23 -13.58
CA THR A 596 -12.91 -22.88 -13.59
C THR A 596 -13.33 -23.39 -14.97
N PRO A 597 -13.05 -22.70 -16.10
CA PRO A 597 -13.38 -23.21 -17.43
C PRO A 597 -12.71 -24.55 -17.78
N TYR A 598 -11.60 -24.87 -17.13
CA TYR A 598 -10.77 -26.04 -17.38
C TYR A 598 -10.91 -27.14 -16.31
N LYS A 599 -11.77 -26.93 -15.30
CA LYS A 599 -11.90 -27.81 -14.12
C LYS A 599 -12.02 -29.30 -14.44
N ASP A 600 -12.73 -29.66 -15.52
CA ASP A 600 -12.92 -31.06 -15.92
C ASP A 600 -11.66 -31.68 -16.56
N GLN A 601 -10.78 -30.88 -17.13
CA GLN A 601 -9.49 -31.31 -17.67
C GLN A 601 -8.43 -31.40 -16.56
N LEU A 602 -8.59 -30.60 -15.50
CA LEU A 602 -7.64 -30.48 -14.40
C LEU A 602 -7.93 -31.39 -13.20
N LYS A 603 -9.05 -32.11 -13.23
CA LYS A 603 -9.39 -33.07 -12.17
C LYS A 603 -8.53 -34.34 -12.25
N ASP A 604 -8.42 -35.04 -11.14
CA ASP A 604 -7.80 -36.37 -11.01
C ASP A 604 -6.28 -36.42 -11.30
N HIS A 605 -5.59 -35.28 -11.27
CA HIS A 605 -4.14 -35.23 -11.35
C HIS A 605 -3.52 -35.13 -9.95
N SER A 606 -2.59 -36.05 -9.64
CA SER A 606 -1.85 -36.08 -8.37
C SER A 606 -0.66 -35.14 -8.34
N GLU A 607 -0.24 -34.64 -9.49
CA GLU A 607 0.86 -33.70 -9.65
C GLU A 607 0.65 -32.86 -10.91
N VAL A 608 0.77 -31.55 -10.76
CA VAL A 608 0.70 -30.58 -11.85
C VAL A 608 1.72 -29.48 -11.65
N TYR A 609 2.18 -28.91 -12.77
CA TYR A 609 2.87 -27.63 -12.77
C TYR A 609 1.90 -26.57 -13.26
N ILE A 610 1.83 -25.43 -12.56
CA ILE A 610 1.03 -24.29 -13.00
C ILE A 610 1.93 -23.07 -13.03
N GLY A 611 1.82 -22.30 -14.10
CA GLY A 611 2.67 -21.13 -14.24
C GLY A 611 2.35 -20.28 -15.44
N ILE A 612 3.26 -19.39 -15.72
CA ILE A 612 3.19 -18.45 -16.84
C ILE A 612 4.40 -18.62 -17.75
N VAL A 613 4.20 -18.34 -19.03
CA VAL A 613 5.26 -18.23 -20.04
C VAL A 613 5.18 -16.83 -20.64
N GLU A 614 6.31 -16.15 -20.71
CA GLU A 614 6.41 -14.82 -21.29
C GLU A 614 6.17 -14.86 -22.80
N ASP A 615 5.29 -14.02 -23.30
CA ASP A 615 4.98 -13.91 -24.72
C ASP A 615 5.83 -12.84 -25.42
N ASP A 616 6.47 -11.97 -24.65
CA ASP A 616 7.36 -10.92 -25.14
C ASP A 616 8.77 -11.00 -24.51
N ASP A 617 9.67 -10.12 -24.95
CA ASP A 617 11.04 -10.05 -24.44
C ASP A 617 11.19 -9.19 -23.18
N VAL A 618 10.10 -8.83 -22.53
CA VAL A 618 10.09 -7.98 -21.34
C VAL A 618 9.68 -8.81 -20.14
N GLY A 619 10.63 -9.28 -19.37
CA GLY A 619 10.40 -10.26 -18.30
C GLY A 619 9.54 -9.75 -17.15
N THR A 620 8.72 -10.65 -16.62
CA THR A 620 7.88 -10.44 -15.45
C THR A 620 8.66 -10.74 -14.17
N TYR A 621 8.55 -9.88 -13.18
CA TYR A 621 9.11 -10.11 -11.85
C TYR A 621 8.14 -10.87 -10.98
N MET A 622 8.63 -11.94 -10.35
CA MET A 622 7.88 -12.77 -9.42
C MET A 622 8.37 -12.53 -8.00
N ALA A 623 7.46 -12.51 -7.04
CA ALA A 623 7.81 -12.45 -5.62
C ALA A 623 8.56 -13.70 -5.17
N MET A 624 9.42 -13.55 -4.17
CA MET A 624 10.21 -14.61 -3.58
C MET A 624 9.78 -14.90 -2.14
N ASP A 625 9.88 -16.17 -1.73
CA ASP A 625 9.58 -16.63 -0.39
C ASP A 625 10.70 -17.52 0.15
N LYS A 626 11.09 -17.34 1.42
CA LYS A 626 12.12 -18.09 2.14
C LYS A 626 11.60 -19.26 2.97
N ASN A 627 10.32 -19.29 3.23
CA ASN A 627 9.74 -20.12 4.31
C ASN A 627 9.43 -21.55 3.88
N VAL A 628 9.97 -22.02 2.80
CA VAL A 628 9.73 -23.37 2.31
C VAL A 628 10.62 -24.38 3.03
N ASN A 629 10.03 -25.38 3.67
CA ASN A 629 10.67 -26.40 4.49
C ASN A 629 11.63 -27.33 3.73
N GLY A 630 12.53 -26.79 2.90
CA GLY A 630 13.61 -27.52 2.24
C GLY A 630 13.20 -28.32 1.01
N GLU A 631 11.95 -28.23 0.55
CA GLU A 631 11.51 -28.78 -0.73
C GLU A 631 11.42 -27.67 -1.78
N THR A 632 11.80 -27.96 -3.01
CA THR A 632 11.71 -27.01 -4.11
C THR A 632 10.39 -27.18 -4.84
N TYR A 633 9.58 -26.14 -4.83
CA TYR A 633 8.29 -26.12 -5.53
C TYR A 633 8.33 -25.21 -6.77
N THR A 634 9.36 -24.38 -6.90
CA THR A 634 9.54 -23.45 -8.01
C THR A 634 10.39 -24.05 -9.11
N TYR A 635 9.93 -23.88 -10.33
CA TYR A 635 10.58 -24.40 -11.53
C TYR A 635 10.64 -23.32 -12.61
N ALA A 636 11.75 -23.30 -13.34
CA ALA A 636 11.86 -22.54 -14.58
C ALA A 636 11.42 -23.41 -15.75
N TYR A 637 10.64 -22.85 -16.66
CA TYR A 637 10.25 -23.52 -17.89
C TYR A 637 11.14 -23.09 -19.05
N ASN A 638 11.55 -24.02 -19.85
CA ASN A 638 12.21 -23.85 -21.15
C ASN A 638 13.57 -23.14 -21.13
N MET A 639 14.31 -23.14 -20.02
CA MET A 639 15.62 -22.50 -19.90
C MET A 639 16.65 -22.92 -20.97
N THR A 640 16.54 -24.15 -21.49
CA THR A 640 17.46 -24.69 -22.51
C THR A 640 16.87 -24.67 -23.92
N GLY A 641 15.65 -24.20 -24.10
CA GLY A 641 14.92 -24.26 -25.38
C GLY A 641 14.32 -25.62 -25.70
N GLU A 642 14.26 -26.55 -24.72
CA GLU A 642 13.74 -27.92 -24.89
C GLU A 642 12.30 -28.11 -24.42
N GLY A 643 11.65 -27.05 -23.91
CA GLY A 643 10.29 -27.11 -23.35
C GLY A 643 10.18 -27.97 -22.08
N LYS A 644 11.18 -27.91 -21.21
CA LYS A 644 11.26 -28.71 -19.98
C LYS A 644 11.23 -27.84 -18.73
N MET A 645 10.82 -28.45 -17.60
CA MET A 645 10.91 -27.89 -16.27
C MET A 645 12.28 -28.12 -15.65
N PHE A 646 12.82 -27.08 -15.03
CA PHE A 646 14.09 -27.11 -14.30
C PHE A 646 13.86 -26.65 -12.86
N SER A 647 14.21 -27.52 -11.91
CA SER A 647 14.14 -27.18 -10.49
C SER A 647 15.25 -26.19 -10.10
N PHE A 648 14.91 -25.22 -9.27
CA PHE A 648 15.88 -24.31 -8.67
C PHE A 648 16.70 -24.93 -7.52
N SER A 649 16.35 -26.12 -7.02
CA SER A 649 17.08 -26.77 -5.90
C SER A 649 18.53 -27.13 -6.21
N GLY A 650 18.94 -27.09 -7.46
CA GLY A 650 20.32 -27.36 -7.88
C GLY A 650 21.20 -26.13 -8.03
N LEU A 651 20.66 -24.94 -7.87
CA LEU A 651 21.42 -23.69 -7.93
C LEU A 651 21.88 -23.34 -6.51
N THR A 652 23.11 -23.73 -6.18
CA THR A 652 23.73 -23.31 -4.91
C THR A 652 24.21 -21.87 -5.02
N PRO A 653 24.31 -21.14 -3.87
CA PRO A 653 24.76 -19.74 -3.86
C PRO A 653 26.13 -19.47 -4.48
N ASP A 654 26.89 -20.51 -4.73
CA ASP A 654 28.30 -20.43 -5.15
C ASP A 654 28.58 -20.88 -6.60
N GLY A 655 27.53 -21.13 -7.43
CA GLY A 655 27.84 -21.66 -8.76
C GLY A 655 26.83 -21.46 -9.81
#